data_341840ef078426b9a7aef60f43c580d4
#
_entry.id   341840ef078426b9a7aef60f43c580d4
#
_cell.length_a   1.000
_cell.length_b   1.000
_cell.length_c   1.000
_cell.angle_alpha   90.00
_cell.angle_beta   90.00
_cell.angle_gamma   90.00
#
_symmetry.space_group_name_H-M   'P 1'
#
loop_
_entity.id
_entity.type
_entity.pdbx_description
1 polymer ?
#
loop_
_entity_poly.entity_id
_entity_poly.type
_entity_poly.pdbx_seq_one_letter_code
_entity_poly.pdbx_strand_id
1 'polypeptide(L)'
;MGGHALLILLSVASLSLLPGAMPLQPSQAWSLFKLRQLLGDPPVLGTWRNYTDFCYGGDYKTASAFVECYEDSVTQLHIMGEPGARPLPTTFSIDAFFTTLSRLPDLKVLTLTNLGLWGPLPGGKISRLQKLEIVNVSSNYLYGELPRGLSQLGSLQTLVADHNMLGGKLPGWLKDMPLLAVLSLRNNTLQGTLPESLKDMPSLRSLVLASNNLSGNLPELSNLQVIDMANNALGPKFPRLGRKVASVVLAGNKFSDGLPADMLASCYLLERLDVSGNRFVGPFPAALLSLPSMEYLSIAGNRFTGRLSGNASCGENLRFVDLSSNLLTGSLPGCLLAAPGKTVLFSANCLSTGDDSQSQHPSPFCRNQALAVGIVPEQGRKKSGAKAGVVAVIVLVGALVVSAAVVFVVRKARLPKARPARRLVEHASSAYPSNLLADARYISQTVKLGALGIPAYRSFSLVELEAATDNFQVSSLMGQDAHGQMYRGRLSNGTPVTIRSLKVNKSQSFTRHIEMISKLRHRHLVSALGHCFQYNLDDSTVTHLYLVFEYVHNGNLRGRISQGTEGRKLSWGQRISTAIGVAKGIQFLHGGIIPGLFANNLKITNILMDQNQVPKIGSYNIPILSETMKSEGGAGSKYPPDRICRVPNGDKIDMYDFGVILLEVISGRPISSLYEVEMMKEQVRFLSFPCLVAKYFIRPKI
;
A
#
# COMPACT_ATOMS: atom_id res chain seq x y z
N MET A 1 -28.80 -63.34 -5.91
CA MET A 1 -27.77 -62.65 -5.12
C MET A 1 -26.97 -61.60 -5.93
N GLY A 2 -27.37 -61.19 -7.12
CA GLY A 2 -26.63 -60.23 -7.95
C GLY A 2 -27.09 -58.76 -7.86
N GLY A 3 -28.31 -58.49 -7.35
CA GLY A 3 -28.87 -57.13 -7.35
C GLY A 3 -28.37 -56.22 -6.24
N HIS A 4 -28.05 -56.75 -5.07
CA HIS A 4 -27.57 -55.96 -3.93
C HIS A 4 -26.09 -55.52 -4.06
N ALA A 5 -25.25 -56.31 -4.74
CA ALA A 5 -23.86 -55.98 -4.99
C ALA A 5 -23.72 -54.82 -6.01
N LEU A 6 -24.63 -54.79 -7.02
CA LEU A 6 -24.68 -53.72 -8.01
C LEU A 6 -25.15 -52.37 -7.41
N LEU A 7 -26.15 -52.44 -6.47
CA LEU A 7 -26.63 -51.26 -5.76
C LEU A 7 -25.59 -50.70 -4.79
N ILE A 8 -24.80 -51.55 -4.13
CA ILE A 8 -23.71 -51.10 -3.25
C ILE A 8 -22.56 -50.51 -4.09
N LEU A 9 -22.22 -51.08 -5.22
CA LEU A 9 -21.20 -50.51 -6.15
C LEU A 9 -21.69 -49.20 -6.76
N LEU A 10 -22.97 -49.03 -7.08
CA LEU A 10 -23.53 -47.77 -7.56
C LEU A 10 -23.61 -46.71 -6.45
N SER A 11 -23.90 -47.12 -5.19
CA SER A 11 -23.90 -46.19 -4.06
C SER A 11 -22.47 -45.75 -3.67
N VAL A 12 -21.46 -46.61 -3.75
CA VAL A 12 -20.06 -46.25 -3.53
C VAL A 12 -19.52 -45.39 -4.69
N ALA A 13 -19.94 -45.70 -5.94
CA ALA A 13 -19.59 -44.85 -7.08
C ALA A 13 -20.28 -43.48 -7.06
N SER A 14 -21.50 -43.38 -6.51
CA SER A 14 -22.18 -42.09 -6.37
C SER A 14 -21.67 -41.26 -5.19
N LEU A 15 -21.11 -41.88 -4.13
CA LEU A 15 -20.40 -41.14 -3.07
C LEU A 15 -19.02 -40.56 -3.52
N SER A 16 -18.40 -41.18 -4.52
CA SER A 16 -17.14 -40.66 -5.11
C SER A 16 -17.36 -39.54 -6.16
N LEU A 17 -18.63 -39.25 -6.50
CA LEU A 17 -19.01 -38.20 -7.48
C LEU A 17 -19.58 -36.93 -6.84
N LEU A 18 -19.61 -36.83 -5.51
CA LEU A 18 -19.76 -35.55 -4.87
C LEU A 18 -18.46 -34.76 -5.16
N PRO A 19 -18.52 -33.51 -5.66
CA PRO A 19 -17.36 -32.65 -5.71
C PRO A 19 -17.02 -32.29 -4.26
N GLY A 20 -16.38 -33.21 -3.57
CA GLY A 20 -15.75 -32.97 -2.28
C GLY A 20 -14.70 -31.90 -2.50
N ALA A 21 -14.72 -30.87 -1.70
CA ALA A 21 -13.60 -29.99 -1.54
C ALA A 21 -12.33 -30.86 -1.51
N MET A 22 -11.41 -30.66 -2.46
CA MET A 22 -10.17 -31.45 -2.48
C MET A 22 -9.37 -31.13 -1.23
N PRO A 23 -9.14 -32.08 -0.32
CA PRO A 23 -8.34 -31.80 0.87
C PRO A 23 -6.94 -31.37 0.44
N LEU A 24 -6.31 -30.52 1.24
CA LEU A 24 -4.93 -30.14 1.04
C LEU A 24 -4.05 -31.36 0.85
N GLN A 25 -3.14 -31.32 -0.11
CA GLN A 25 -2.17 -32.41 -0.33
C GLN A 25 -1.50 -32.82 1.00
N PRO A 26 -1.49 -34.11 1.36
CA PRO A 26 -0.95 -34.56 2.64
C PRO A 26 0.51 -34.13 2.90
N SER A 27 1.31 -34.02 1.85
CA SER A 27 2.69 -33.51 1.90
C SER A 27 2.77 -32.04 2.31
N GLN A 28 1.81 -31.22 1.88
CA GLN A 28 1.76 -29.80 2.24
C GLN A 28 1.20 -29.61 3.65
N ALA A 29 0.18 -30.38 4.04
CA ALA A 29 -0.33 -30.40 5.42
C ALA A 29 0.78 -30.80 6.40
N TRP A 30 1.51 -31.86 6.09
CA TRP A 30 2.68 -32.27 6.90
C TRP A 30 3.72 -31.14 6.99
N SER A 31 3.98 -30.44 5.89
CA SER A 31 4.91 -29.32 5.87
C SER A 31 4.48 -28.18 6.79
N LEU A 32 3.18 -27.86 6.84
CA LEU A 32 2.64 -26.83 7.75
C LEU A 32 2.82 -27.24 9.23
N PHE A 33 2.55 -28.51 9.59
CA PHE A 33 2.81 -29.00 10.94
C PHE A 33 4.29 -29.00 11.27
N LYS A 34 5.15 -29.36 10.31
CA LYS A 34 6.59 -29.31 10.50
C LYS A 34 7.11 -27.89 10.74
N LEU A 35 6.56 -26.89 10.02
CA LEU A 35 6.87 -25.48 10.26
C LEU A 35 6.48 -25.07 11.68
N ARG A 36 5.29 -25.47 12.17
CA ARG A 36 4.86 -25.22 13.53
C ARG A 36 5.87 -25.78 14.56
N GLN A 37 6.29 -27.05 14.40
CA GLN A 37 7.30 -27.68 15.27
C GLN A 37 8.65 -26.93 15.23
N LEU A 38 9.12 -26.56 14.04
CA LEU A 38 10.37 -25.80 13.87
C LEU A 38 10.33 -24.42 14.55
N LEU A 39 9.13 -23.82 14.65
CA LEU A 39 8.91 -22.56 15.38
C LEU A 39 8.77 -22.79 16.91
N GLY A 40 8.88 -24.02 17.41
CA GLY A 40 8.74 -24.34 18.83
C GLY A 40 7.30 -24.27 19.33
N ASP A 41 6.33 -24.62 18.49
CA ASP A 41 4.89 -24.62 18.81
C ASP A 41 4.40 -23.28 19.39
N PRO A 42 4.57 -22.15 18.70
CA PRO A 42 4.23 -20.85 19.24
C PRO A 42 2.71 -20.72 19.49
N PRO A 43 2.29 -19.96 20.52
CA PRO A 43 0.86 -19.81 20.87
C PRO A 43 -0.03 -19.38 19.70
N VAL A 44 0.49 -18.59 18.78
CA VAL A 44 -0.22 -18.12 17.56
C VAL A 44 -0.64 -19.28 16.66
N LEU A 45 0.02 -20.44 16.73
CA LEU A 45 -0.31 -21.67 15.99
C LEU A 45 -0.99 -22.72 16.86
N GLY A 46 -1.48 -22.37 18.04
CA GLY A 46 -2.15 -23.30 18.99
C GLY A 46 -3.40 -23.95 18.42
N THR A 47 -4.05 -23.33 17.44
CA THR A 47 -5.21 -23.87 16.72
C THR A 47 -4.87 -24.90 15.64
N TRP A 48 -3.59 -25.01 15.23
CA TRP A 48 -3.14 -25.94 14.21
C TRP A 48 -2.95 -27.34 14.82
N ARG A 49 -3.92 -28.20 14.67
CA ARG A 49 -3.93 -29.59 15.22
C ARG A 49 -3.78 -30.58 14.07
N ASN A 50 -3.43 -31.83 14.39
CA ASN A 50 -3.18 -32.89 13.40
C ASN A 50 -4.35 -33.18 12.43
N TYR A 51 -5.56 -32.77 12.79
CA TYR A 51 -6.77 -32.90 11.98
C TYR A 51 -7.25 -31.56 11.39
N THR A 52 -6.41 -30.52 11.43
CA THR A 52 -6.78 -29.20 10.90
C THR A 52 -6.93 -29.26 9.38
N ASP A 53 -8.11 -28.93 8.89
CA ASP A 53 -8.32 -28.65 7.48
C ASP A 53 -7.92 -27.21 7.17
N PHE A 54 -6.73 -27.04 6.61
CA PHE A 54 -6.13 -25.73 6.33
C PHE A 54 -6.81 -24.99 5.17
N CYS A 55 -7.51 -25.68 4.29
CA CYS A 55 -8.11 -25.07 3.10
C CYS A 55 -9.55 -24.68 3.31
N TYR A 56 -10.32 -25.55 3.95
CA TYR A 56 -11.78 -25.40 4.06
C TYR A 56 -12.27 -25.19 5.51
N GLY A 57 -11.48 -25.63 6.51
CA GLY A 57 -11.78 -25.40 7.92
C GLY A 57 -11.68 -23.92 8.28
N GLY A 58 -12.67 -23.38 9.00
CA GLY A 58 -12.67 -22.00 9.51
C GLY A 58 -12.03 -21.83 10.88
N ASP A 59 -12.06 -22.90 11.69
CA ASP A 59 -11.81 -22.85 13.13
C ASP A 59 -10.36 -22.58 13.53
N TYR A 60 -9.40 -22.81 12.63
CA TYR A 60 -7.98 -22.58 12.90
C TYR A 60 -7.49 -21.19 12.45
N LYS A 61 -8.28 -20.47 11.62
CA LYS A 61 -7.89 -19.16 11.10
C LYS A 61 -8.04 -18.10 12.18
N THR A 62 -6.93 -17.48 12.53
CA THR A 62 -6.90 -16.31 13.41
C THR A 62 -6.45 -15.08 12.62
N ALA A 63 -6.61 -13.88 13.19
CA ALA A 63 -6.06 -12.67 12.58
C ALA A 63 -4.53 -12.72 12.43
N SER A 64 -3.86 -13.51 13.28
CA SER A 64 -2.41 -13.63 13.35
C SER A 64 -1.84 -14.85 12.63
N ALA A 65 -2.64 -15.89 12.35
CA ALA A 65 -2.18 -17.08 11.62
C ALA A 65 -3.28 -17.66 10.76
N PHE A 66 -3.04 -17.75 9.45
CA PHE A 66 -3.95 -18.37 8.50
C PHE A 66 -3.23 -18.85 7.25
N VAL A 67 -3.84 -19.80 6.59
CA VAL A 67 -3.42 -20.36 5.31
C VAL A 67 -4.53 -20.12 4.30
N GLU A 68 -4.19 -19.73 3.09
CA GLU A 68 -5.09 -19.69 1.95
C GLU A 68 -4.65 -20.70 0.90
N CYS A 69 -5.60 -21.48 0.43
CA CYS A 69 -5.36 -22.49 -0.59
C CYS A 69 -6.03 -22.09 -1.90
N TYR A 70 -5.48 -22.62 -2.97
CA TYR A 70 -6.14 -22.69 -4.26
C TYR A 70 -6.16 -24.14 -4.71
N GLU A 71 -7.36 -24.69 -4.94
CA GLU A 71 -7.55 -26.13 -5.11
C GLU A 71 -6.97 -26.90 -3.90
N ASP A 72 -6.05 -27.81 -4.09
CA ASP A 72 -5.39 -28.64 -3.10
C ASP A 72 -4.02 -28.14 -2.65
N SER A 73 -3.66 -26.90 -3.00
CA SER A 73 -2.33 -26.34 -2.79
C SER A 73 -2.35 -25.02 -2.00
N VAL A 74 -1.38 -24.88 -1.09
CA VAL A 74 -1.17 -23.66 -0.31
C VAL A 74 -0.63 -22.55 -1.22
N THR A 75 -1.36 -21.43 -1.28
CA THR A 75 -0.95 -20.23 -2.05
C THR A 75 -0.57 -19.06 -1.16
N GLN A 76 -1.09 -18.98 0.06
CA GLN A 76 -0.72 -17.94 1.00
C GLN A 76 -0.50 -18.54 2.39
N LEU A 77 0.57 -18.10 3.04
CA LEU A 77 0.91 -18.48 4.42
C LEU A 77 1.19 -17.22 5.22
N HIS A 78 0.41 -17.00 6.25
CA HIS A 78 0.57 -15.86 7.16
C HIS A 78 0.71 -16.36 8.59
N ILE A 79 1.85 -16.04 9.21
CA ILE A 79 2.11 -16.30 10.62
C ILE A 79 2.72 -15.02 11.20
N MET A 80 2.00 -14.41 12.13
CA MET A 80 2.40 -13.16 12.78
C MET A 80 2.42 -13.38 14.29
N GLY A 81 3.61 -13.43 14.87
CA GLY A 81 3.82 -13.53 16.31
C GLY A 81 3.50 -12.22 17.03
N GLU A 82 3.66 -12.22 18.32
CA GLU A 82 3.48 -11.02 19.15
C GLU A 82 4.67 -10.06 18.99
N PRO A 83 4.43 -8.75 19.03
CA PRO A 83 5.51 -7.76 18.98
C PRO A 83 6.52 -7.97 20.11
N GLY A 84 7.82 -7.94 19.76
CA GLY A 84 8.90 -8.17 20.72
C GLY A 84 9.22 -9.63 21.02
N ALA A 85 8.77 -10.56 20.17
CA ALA A 85 9.14 -11.96 20.25
C ALA A 85 10.66 -12.12 20.40
N ARG A 86 11.10 -13.00 21.32
CA ARG A 86 12.53 -13.31 21.53
C ARG A 86 13.05 -14.19 20.39
N PRO A 87 14.38 -14.20 20.15
CA PRO A 87 14.97 -15.15 19.20
C PRO A 87 14.58 -16.59 19.57
N LEU A 88 14.31 -17.40 18.55
CA LEU A 88 14.06 -18.84 18.72
C LEU A 88 15.26 -19.52 19.36
N PRO A 89 15.07 -20.69 20.04
CA PRO A 89 16.15 -21.43 20.67
C PRO A 89 17.30 -21.76 19.71
N THR A 90 18.49 -22.02 20.23
CA THR A 90 19.67 -22.36 19.42
C THR A 90 19.53 -23.65 18.59
N THR A 91 18.53 -24.48 18.90
CA THR A 91 18.16 -25.66 18.12
C THR A 91 17.38 -25.30 16.82
N PHE A 92 16.91 -24.06 16.68
CA PHE A 92 16.26 -23.60 15.45
C PHE A 92 17.24 -23.53 14.29
N SER A 93 16.82 -24.03 13.14
CA SER A 93 17.57 -23.94 11.89
C SER A 93 16.76 -23.25 10.80
N ILE A 94 17.21 -22.07 10.39
CA ILE A 94 16.59 -21.31 9.30
C ILE A 94 16.63 -22.09 7.97
N ASP A 95 17.70 -22.86 7.73
CA ASP A 95 17.82 -23.71 6.52
C ASP A 95 16.78 -24.83 6.51
N ALA A 96 16.59 -25.52 7.66
CA ALA A 96 15.55 -26.55 7.80
C ALA A 96 14.15 -25.97 7.63
N PHE A 97 13.92 -24.76 8.18
CA PHE A 97 12.66 -24.04 8.05
C PHE A 97 12.34 -23.71 6.59
N PHE A 98 13.25 -23.09 5.85
CA PHE A 98 13.05 -22.78 4.44
C PHE A 98 13.09 -24.02 3.53
N THR A 99 13.78 -25.08 3.93
CA THR A 99 13.67 -26.38 3.25
C THR A 99 12.25 -26.95 3.35
N THR A 100 11.60 -26.79 4.50
CA THR A 100 10.21 -27.20 4.69
C THR A 100 9.26 -26.30 3.90
N LEU A 101 9.46 -24.98 3.92
CA LEU A 101 8.70 -24.03 3.10
C LEU A 101 8.80 -24.34 1.61
N SER A 102 9.96 -24.76 1.12
CA SER A 102 10.16 -25.07 -0.31
C SER A 102 9.33 -26.26 -0.81
N ARG A 103 8.66 -26.99 0.09
CA ARG A 103 7.67 -28.03 -0.26
C ARG A 103 6.26 -27.48 -0.53
N LEU A 104 6.08 -26.17 -0.48
CA LEU A 104 4.87 -25.45 -0.87
C LEU A 104 5.11 -24.74 -2.22
N PRO A 105 5.09 -25.45 -3.35
CA PRO A 105 5.58 -24.93 -4.63
C PRO A 105 4.66 -23.83 -5.22
N ASP A 106 3.42 -23.78 -4.80
CA ASP A 106 2.41 -22.84 -5.28
C ASP A 106 2.29 -21.58 -4.40
N LEU A 107 3.18 -21.44 -3.42
CA LEU A 107 3.18 -20.33 -2.47
C LEU A 107 3.47 -19.00 -3.19
N LYS A 108 2.52 -18.06 -3.10
CA LYS A 108 2.58 -16.71 -3.68
C LYS A 108 2.79 -15.63 -2.64
N VAL A 109 2.21 -15.81 -1.46
CA VAL A 109 2.31 -14.83 -0.38
C VAL A 109 2.85 -15.51 0.88
N LEU A 110 3.97 -14.97 1.38
CA LEU A 110 4.61 -15.43 2.60
C LEU A 110 4.73 -14.26 3.58
N THR A 111 4.08 -14.37 4.74
CA THR A 111 4.21 -13.42 5.85
C THR A 111 4.67 -14.15 7.09
N LEU A 112 5.85 -13.80 7.60
CA LEU A 112 6.48 -14.39 8.77
C LEU A 112 7.03 -13.25 9.63
N THR A 113 6.21 -12.66 10.49
CA THR A 113 6.59 -11.47 11.27
C THR A 113 6.57 -11.73 12.76
N ASN A 114 7.48 -11.14 13.52
CA ASN A 114 7.58 -11.26 14.98
C ASN A 114 7.66 -12.72 15.49
N LEU A 115 8.36 -13.58 14.78
CA LEU A 115 8.46 -15.01 15.12
C LEU A 115 9.80 -15.38 15.80
N GLY A 116 10.69 -14.42 15.97
CA GLY A 116 12.02 -14.69 16.53
C GLY A 116 12.93 -15.47 15.59
N LEU A 117 12.65 -15.49 14.28
CA LEU A 117 13.49 -16.16 13.27
C LEU A 117 14.88 -15.53 13.26
N TRP A 118 15.93 -16.33 13.31
CA TRP A 118 17.30 -15.85 13.24
C TRP A 118 18.14 -16.71 12.29
N GLY A 119 19.20 -16.13 11.76
CA GLY A 119 20.09 -16.77 10.80
C GLY A 119 20.17 -16.03 9.47
N PRO A 120 21.10 -16.39 8.58
CA PRO A 120 21.18 -15.85 7.24
C PRO A 120 20.09 -16.45 6.36
N LEU A 121 19.45 -15.62 5.50
CA LEU A 121 18.44 -16.10 4.56
C LEU A 121 19.05 -17.15 3.60
N PRO A 122 18.50 -18.37 3.52
CA PRO A 122 19.08 -19.45 2.72
C PRO A 122 18.70 -19.31 1.23
N GLY A 123 19.51 -18.60 0.44
CA GLY A 123 19.25 -18.26 -0.95
C GLY A 123 18.90 -19.46 -1.84
N GLY A 124 19.58 -20.59 -1.69
CA GLY A 124 19.30 -21.79 -2.49
C GLY A 124 17.99 -22.51 -2.14
N LYS A 125 17.38 -22.21 -0.98
CA LYS A 125 16.06 -22.74 -0.61
C LYS A 125 14.95 -21.78 -1.04
N ILE A 126 15.16 -20.48 -0.81
CA ILE A 126 14.23 -19.42 -1.20
C ILE A 126 14.01 -19.44 -2.72
N SER A 127 15.06 -19.63 -3.51
CA SER A 127 14.98 -19.66 -4.98
C SER A 127 14.08 -20.76 -5.54
N ARG A 128 13.71 -21.77 -4.75
CA ARG A 128 12.76 -22.83 -5.16
C ARG A 128 11.31 -22.35 -5.14
N LEU A 129 11.00 -21.28 -4.39
CA LEU A 129 9.65 -20.71 -4.28
C LEU A 129 9.36 -19.72 -5.41
N GLN A 130 9.48 -20.18 -6.65
CA GLN A 130 9.45 -19.33 -7.86
C GLN A 130 8.13 -18.58 -8.10
N LYS A 131 7.01 -19.04 -7.47
CA LYS A 131 5.71 -18.39 -7.58
C LYS A 131 5.49 -17.27 -6.56
N LEU A 132 6.47 -17.02 -5.65
CA LEU A 132 6.35 -15.93 -4.67
C LEU A 132 6.19 -14.58 -5.36
N GLU A 133 5.13 -13.90 -4.98
CA GLU A 133 4.79 -12.53 -5.39
C GLU A 133 5.05 -11.54 -4.26
N ILE A 134 4.79 -11.95 -3.01
CA ILE A 134 4.93 -11.10 -1.81
C ILE A 134 5.65 -11.88 -0.72
N VAL A 135 6.71 -11.27 -0.18
CA VAL A 135 7.45 -11.78 0.99
C VAL A 135 7.53 -10.69 2.05
N ASN A 136 7.07 -11.00 3.26
CA ASN A 136 7.28 -10.17 4.44
C ASN A 136 7.86 -11.03 5.57
N VAL A 137 9.10 -10.71 5.94
CA VAL A 137 9.83 -11.36 7.04
C VAL A 137 10.27 -10.35 8.10
N SER A 138 9.51 -9.28 8.26
CA SER A 138 9.85 -8.17 9.16
C SER A 138 9.82 -8.57 10.64
N SER A 139 10.51 -7.77 11.45
CA SER A 139 10.54 -7.92 12.92
C SER A 139 10.99 -9.31 13.36
N ASN A 140 12.14 -9.72 12.85
CA ASN A 140 12.84 -10.94 13.20
C ASN A 140 14.31 -10.61 13.52
N TYR A 141 15.16 -11.63 13.61
CA TYR A 141 16.58 -11.50 13.88
C TYR A 141 17.43 -12.04 12.72
N LEU A 142 16.92 -11.87 11.49
CA LEU A 142 17.63 -12.30 10.28
C LEU A 142 18.86 -11.43 10.06
N TYR A 143 20.00 -12.05 9.75
CA TYR A 143 21.26 -11.33 9.57
C TYR A 143 22.00 -11.77 8.31
N GLY A 144 23.18 -11.18 8.07
CA GLY A 144 23.97 -11.42 6.87
C GLY A 144 23.49 -10.60 5.67
N GLU A 145 24.02 -10.88 4.50
CA GLU A 145 23.70 -10.16 3.27
C GLU A 145 22.41 -10.70 2.61
N LEU A 146 21.77 -9.88 1.77
CA LEU A 146 20.69 -10.35 0.91
C LEU A 146 21.24 -11.41 -0.05
N PRO A 147 20.71 -12.65 -0.02
CA PRO A 147 21.26 -13.73 -0.82
C PRO A 147 20.91 -13.59 -2.31
N ARG A 148 21.86 -13.86 -3.19
CA ARG A 148 21.65 -13.80 -4.64
C ARG A 148 20.50 -14.71 -5.13
N GLY A 149 20.16 -15.77 -4.40
CA GLY A 149 19.02 -16.64 -4.73
C GLY A 149 17.67 -15.89 -4.84
N LEU A 150 17.53 -14.72 -4.23
CA LEU A 150 16.35 -13.89 -4.39
C LEU A 150 16.16 -13.40 -5.83
N SER A 151 17.23 -13.17 -6.61
CA SER A 151 17.13 -12.74 -8.01
C SER A 151 16.47 -13.77 -8.93
N GLN A 152 16.37 -15.04 -8.49
CA GLN A 152 15.68 -16.10 -9.23
C GLN A 152 14.16 -16.06 -9.05
N LEU A 153 13.64 -15.25 -8.11
CA LEU A 153 12.20 -15.08 -7.88
C LEU A 153 11.61 -14.09 -8.90
N GLY A 154 11.47 -14.52 -10.15
CA GLY A 154 10.99 -13.67 -11.25
C GLY A 154 9.57 -13.12 -11.07
N SER A 155 8.76 -13.73 -10.21
CA SER A 155 7.40 -13.28 -9.88
C SER A 155 7.34 -12.29 -8.72
N LEU A 156 8.45 -12.08 -7.98
CA LEU A 156 8.45 -11.28 -6.76
C LEU A 156 8.20 -9.80 -7.05
N GLN A 157 7.15 -9.26 -6.45
CA GLN A 157 6.70 -7.87 -6.59
C GLN A 157 6.97 -7.06 -5.33
N THR A 158 6.94 -7.70 -4.17
CA THR A 158 7.10 -7.05 -2.87
C THR A 158 8.03 -7.85 -1.98
N LEU A 159 9.08 -7.19 -1.49
CA LEU A 159 9.98 -7.71 -0.47
C LEU A 159 10.02 -6.73 0.70
N VAL A 160 9.56 -7.17 1.87
CA VAL A 160 9.61 -6.42 3.12
C VAL A 160 10.37 -7.25 4.14
N ALA A 161 11.47 -6.72 4.64
CA ALA A 161 12.29 -7.35 5.66
C ALA A 161 12.76 -6.31 6.70
N ASP A 162 11.83 -5.43 7.10
CA ASP A 162 12.08 -4.37 8.06
C ASP A 162 12.38 -4.93 9.44
N HIS A 163 13.11 -4.16 10.26
CA HIS A 163 13.40 -4.53 11.66
C HIS A 163 14.05 -5.90 11.77
N ASN A 164 15.20 -6.05 11.11
CA ASN A 164 16.08 -7.21 11.15
C ASN A 164 17.54 -6.76 11.38
N MET A 165 18.49 -7.66 11.19
CA MET A 165 19.92 -7.37 11.28
C MET A 165 20.63 -7.64 9.94
N LEU A 166 19.91 -7.46 8.81
CA LEU A 166 20.45 -7.64 7.47
C LEU A 166 21.53 -6.59 7.20
N GLY A 167 22.69 -7.01 6.72
CA GLY A 167 23.87 -6.16 6.54
C GLY A 167 24.45 -6.24 5.13
N GLY A 168 25.70 -5.79 5.01
CA GLY A 168 26.37 -5.71 3.73
C GLY A 168 25.89 -4.54 2.87
N LYS A 169 26.19 -4.57 1.57
CA LYS A 169 25.76 -3.57 0.60
C LYS A 169 24.45 -3.94 -0.04
N LEU A 170 23.65 -2.94 -0.42
CA LEU A 170 22.49 -3.19 -1.28
C LEU A 170 22.99 -3.73 -2.64
N PRO A 171 22.60 -4.95 -3.05
CA PRO A 171 23.27 -5.62 -4.17
C PRO A 171 22.76 -5.12 -5.53
N GLY A 172 23.70 -4.98 -6.48
CA GLY A 172 23.38 -4.53 -7.85
C GLY A 172 22.57 -5.51 -8.68
N TRP A 173 22.51 -6.81 -8.28
CA TRP A 173 21.67 -7.81 -8.95
C TRP A 173 20.16 -7.64 -8.71
N LEU A 174 19.74 -6.71 -7.85
CA LEU A 174 18.31 -6.39 -7.68
C LEU A 174 17.63 -5.99 -9.02
N LYS A 175 18.38 -5.40 -9.95
CA LYS A 175 17.90 -5.11 -11.32
C LYS A 175 17.44 -6.35 -12.09
N ASP A 176 17.93 -7.53 -11.72
CA ASP A 176 17.56 -8.80 -12.35
C ASP A 176 16.16 -9.30 -11.92
N MET A 177 15.45 -8.53 -11.05
CA MET A 177 14.10 -8.80 -10.56
C MET A 177 13.07 -7.92 -11.30
N PRO A 178 12.50 -8.38 -12.42
CA PRO A 178 11.77 -7.53 -13.36
C PRO A 178 10.44 -6.99 -12.80
N LEU A 179 9.83 -7.70 -11.85
CA LEU A 179 8.53 -7.34 -11.28
C LEU A 179 8.62 -6.69 -9.91
N LEU A 180 9.82 -6.52 -9.33
CA LEU A 180 9.97 -5.95 -8.00
C LEU A 180 9.53 -4.48 -7.99
N ALA A 181 8.41 -4.22 -7.32
CA ALA A 181 7.77 -2.91 -7.23
C ALA A 181 7.99 -2.24 -5.87
N VAL A 182 8.10 -3.05 -4.80
CA VAL A 182 8.29 -2.57 -3.43
C VAL A 182 9.46 -3.29 -2.79
N LEU A 183 10.44 -2.52 -2.31
CA LEU A 183 11.56 -3.00 -1.50
C LEU A 183 11.60 -2.20 -0.20
N SER A 184 11.39 -2.88 0.94
CA SER A 184 11.52 -2.27 2.26
C SER A 184 12.48 -3.07 3.12
N LEU A 185 13.53 -2.38 3.59
CA LEU A 185 14.60 -2.90 4.44
C LEU A 185 14.87 -1.90 5.58
N ARG A 186 13.83 -1.25 6.08
CA ARG A 186 13.92 -0.27 7.18
C ARG A 186 14.51 -0.93 8.43
N ASN A 187 15.26 -0.15 9.20
CA ASN A 187 15.85 -0.59 10.49
C ASN A 187 16.60 -1.92 10.36
N ASN A 188 17.68 -1.87 9.60
CA ASN A 188 18.63 -2.95 9.37
C ASN A 188 20.07 -2.43 9.55
N THR A 189 21.07 -3.19 9.16
CA THR A 189 22.50 -2.83 9.28
C THR A 189 23.19 -2.67 7.91
N LEU A 190 22.39 -2.34 6.86
CA LEU A 190 22.92 -2.15 5.52
C LEU A 190 23.90 -0.97 5.48
N GLN A 191 24.98 -1.11 4.71
CA GLN A 191 26.07 -0.15 4.66
C GLN A 191 26.57 0.13 3.23
N GLY A 192 27.43 1.14 3.09
CA GLY A 192 28.00 1.52 1.79
C GLY A 192 27.06 2.34 0.93
N THR A 193 27.35 2.40 -0.37
CA THR A 193 26.62 3.22 -1.33
C THR A 193 25.50 2.42 -2.00
N LEU A 194 24.45 3.10 -2.43
CA LEU A 194 23.42 2.50 -3.26
C LEU A 194 23.96 2.20 -4.67
N PRO A 195 23.60 1.04 -5.26
CA PRO A 195 24.07 0.69 -6.60
C PRO A 195 23.38 1.55 -7.68
N GLU A 196 24.15 1.98 -8.67
CA GLU A 196 23.66 2.74 -9.83
C GLU A 196 22.58 1.96 -10.62
N SER A 197 22.59 0.63 -10.54
CA SER A 197 21.61 -0.22 -11.21
C SER A 197 20.16 -0.05 -10.70
N LEU A 198 19.91 0.69 -9.64
CA LEU A 198 18.53 1.03 -9.19
C LEU A 198 17.77 1.85 -10.25
N LYS A 199 18.45 2.68 -11.05
CA LYS A 199 17.85 3.40 -12.18
C LYS A 199 17.30 2.47 -13.27
N ASP A 200 17.87 1.26 -13.36
CA ASP A 200 17.54 0.25 -14.39
C ASP A 200 16.40 -0.67 -13.96
N MET A 201 15.70 -0.36 -12.86
CA MET A 201 14.56 -1.12 -12.32
C MET A 201 13.23 -0.48 -12.74
N PRO A 202 12.62 -0.88 -13.87
CA PRO A 202 11.44 -0.19 -14.41
C PRO A 202 10.18 -0.39 -13.57
N SER A 203 10.10 -1.46 -12.80
CA SER A 203 8.94 -1.79 -11.97
C SER A 203 9.02 -1.19 -10.57
N LEU A 204 10.21 -0.79 -10.09
CA LEU A 204 10.37 -0.30 -8.72
C LEU A 204 9.65 1.04 -8.54
N ARG A 205 8.79 1.11 -7.52
CA ARG A 205 7.97 2.29 -7.17
C ARG A 205 8.16 2.74 -5.73
N SER A 206 8.46 1.82 -4.83
CA SER A 206 8.69 2.13 -3.42
C SER A 206 10.02 1.56 -2.97
N LEU A 207 10.86 2.42 -2.41
CA LEU A 207 12.16 2.06 -1.86
C LEU A 207 12.28 2.66 -0.45
N VAL A 208 12.24 1.80 0.55
CA VAL A 208 12.30 2.16 1.97
C VAL A 208 13.54 1.55 2.59
N LEU A 209 14.52 2.38 2.90
CA LEU A 209 15.82 2.01 3.47
C LEU A 209 16.15 2.82 4.73
N ALA A 210 15.14 3.40 5.37
CA ALA A 210 15.32 4.25 6.54
C ALA A 210 15.99 3.47 7.69
N SER A 211 16.73 4.19 8.53
CA SER A 211 17.42 3.64 9.71
C SER A 211 18.37 2.48 9.34
N ASN A 212 19.34 2.81 8.50
CA ASN A 212 20.45 1.95 8.11
C ASN A 212 21.78 2.73 8.24
N ASN A 213 22.89 2.16 7.75
CA ASN A 213 24.22 2.80 7.75
C ASN A 213 24.70 3.13 6.32
N LEU A 214 23.77 3.48 5.42
CA LEU A 214 24.05 3.80 4.02
C LEU A 214 24.72 5.16 3.90
N SER A 215 25.58 5.33 2.89
CA SER A 215 26.37 6.55 2.69
C SER A 215 26.55 6.89 1.21
N GLY A 216 27.11 8.08 0.94
CA GLY A 216 27.37 8.55 -0.42
C GLY A 216 26.15 9.13 -1.11
N ASN A 217 26.30 9.46 -2.39
CA ASN A 217 25.23 10.04 -3.19
C ASN A 217 24.17 8.99 -3.56
N LEU A 218 22.96 9.46 -3.73
CA LEU A 218 21.88 8.65 -4.28
C LEU A 218 22.00 8.59 -5.81
N PRO A 219 21.75 7.43 -6.43
CA PRO A 219 21.60 7.34 -7.88
C PRO A 219 20.35 8.07 -8.36
N GLU A 220 20.11 8.08 -9.66
CA GLU A 220 18.85 8.58 -10.22
C GLU A 220 17.68 7.68 -9.82
N LEU A 221 16.59 8.29 -9.29
CA LEU A 221 15.43 7.62 -8.73
C LEU A 221 14.12 8.04 -9.45
N SER A 222 14.19 8.26 -10.77
CA SER A 222 13.10 8.82 -11.58
C SER A 222 11.84 7.93 -11.66
N ASN A 223 11.97 6.63 -11.41
CA ASN A 223 10.86 5.69 -11.46
C ASN A 223 10.09 5.58 -10.13
N LEU A 224 10.65 6.09 -9.03
CA LEU A 224 10.08 5.91 -7.71
C LEU A 224 8.93 6.88 -7.44
N GLN A 225 7.96 6.39 -6.70
CA GLN A 225 6.84 7.15 -6.13
C GLN A 225 7.03 7.40 -4.63
N VAL A 226 7.58 6.42 -3.92
CA VAL A 226 7.86 6.50 -2.49
C VAL A 226 9.35 6.26 -2.25
N ILE A 227 9.99 7.22 -1.60
CA ILE A 227 11.40 7.18 -1.22
C ILE A 227 11.47 7.46 0.29
N ASP A 228 11.93 6.50 1.08
CA ASP A 228 12.22 6.70 2.48
C ASP A 228 13.64 6.22 2.81
N MET A 229 14.51 7.17 2.99
CA MET A 229 15.93 6.98 3.29
C MET A 229 16.33 7.64 4.62
N ALA A 230 15.36 7.94 5.49
CA ALA A 230 15.61 8.65 6.74
C ALA A 230 16.66 7.95 7.60
N ASN A 231 17.37 8.72 8.44
CA ASN A 231 18.34 8.20 9.41
C ASN A 231 19.42 7.30 8.78
N ASN A 232 20.18 7.86 7.85
CA ASN A 232 21.35 7.26 7.21
C ASN A 232 22.52 8.27 7.20
N ALA A 233 23.56 8.01 6.41
CA ALA A 233 24.69 8.91 6.20
C ALA A 233 24.80 9.37 4.74
N LEU A 234 23.66 9.50 4.04
CA LEU A 234 23.56 9.82 2.61
C LEU A 234 23.81 11.31 2.35
N GLY A 235 24.32 11.63 1.19
CA GLY A 235 24.63 12.98 0.73
C GLY A 235 25.97 13.02 0.00
N PRO A 236 26.46 14.22 -0.38
CA PRO A 236 25.89 15.56 -0.14
C PRO A 236 24.73 15.97 -1.07
N LYS A 237 24.60 15.36 -2.26
CA LYS A 237 23.70 15.81 -3.32
C LYS A 237 22.28 15.30 -3.17
N PHE A 238 21.30 16.19 -3.37
CA PHE A 238 19.89 15.79 -3.49
C PHE A 238 19.69 14.92 -4.75
N PRO A 239 18.89 13.80 -4.67
CA PRO A 239 18.71 12.89 -5.81
C PRO A 239 17.89 13.52 -6.93
N ARG A 240 18.06 13.02 -8.15
CA ARG A 240 17.14 13.31 -9.25
C ARG A 240 15.86 12.49 -9.06
N LEU A 241 14.73 13.17 -9.02
CA LEU A 241 13.40 12.58 -8.82
C LEU A 241 12.60 12.62 -10.11
N GLY A 242 11.69 11.67 -10.26
CA GLY A 242 10.70 11.68 -11.33
C GLY A 242 9.46 12.51 -10.96
N ARG A 243 8.72 12.95 -11.98
CA ARG A 243 7.48 13.76 -11.80
C ARG A 243 6.33 13.03 -11.08
N LYS A 244 6.42 11.69 -10.96
CA LYS A 244 5.40 10.84 -10.31
C LYS A 244 5.67 10.59 -8.83
N VAL A 245 6.71 11.21 -8.27
CA VAL A 245 7.02 11.04 -6.86
C VAL A 245 5.91 11.63 -6.00
N ALA A 246 5.47 10.85 -5.01
CA ALA A 246 4.44 11.23 -4.05
C ALA A 246 5.01 11.46 -2.64
N SER A 247 6.03 10.70 -2.24
CA SER A 247 6.63 10.82 -0.91
C SER A 247 8.14 10.74 -0.97
N VAL A 248 8.80 11.73 -0.36
CA VAL A 248 10.27 11.81 -0.22
C VAL A 248 10.60 12.09 1.24
N VAL A 249 11.22 11.12 1.90
CA VAL A 249 11.68 11.24 3.29
C VAL A 249 13.18 10.97 3.32
N LEU A 250 13.96 12.04 3.53
CA LEU A 250 15.43 12.04 3.58
C LEU A 250 15.93 12.57 4.95
N ALA A 251 15.07 12.63 5.94
CA ALA A 251 15.37 13.18 7.26
C ALA A 251 16.58 12.50 7.92
N GLY A 252 17.37 13.26 8.70
CA GLY A 252 18.48 12.70 9.48
C GLY A 252 19.62 12.13 8.63
N ASN A 253 20.05 12.86 7.59
CA ASN A 253 21.14 12.47 6.69
C ASN A 253 22.26 13.55 6.61
N LYS A 254 23.11 13.47 5.60
CA LYS A 254 24.23 14.41 5.39
C LYS A 254 24.09 15.24 4.10
N PHE A 255 22.86 15.41 3.60
CA PHE A 255 22.63 16.26 2.43
C PHE A 255 23.02 17.71 2.74
N SER A 256 23.78 18.35 1.86
CA SER A 256 24.31 19.69 2.10
C SER A 256 24.19 20.62 0.90
N ASP A 257 23.82 20.14 -0.27
CA ASP A 257 23.54 20.97 -1.44
C ASP A 257 22.21 21.72 -1.28
N GLY A 258 21.91 22.68 -2.16
CA GLY A 258 20.60 23.33 -2.21
C GLY A 258 19.51 22.38 -2.72
N LEU A 259 18.26 22.66 -2.37
CA LEU A 259 17.11 21.96 -2.97
C LEU A 259 16.92 22.42 -4.43
N PRO A 260 16.76 21.49 -5.38
CA PRO A 260 16.54 21.82 -6.80
C PRO A 260 15.11 22.30 -7.03
N ALA A 261 14.91 23.62 -6.96
CA ALA A 261 13.60 24.26 -7.02
C ALA A 261 12.78 23.88 -8.26
N ASP A 262 13.40 23.94 -9.46
CA ASP A 262 12.71 23.67 -10.74
C ASP A 262 12.24 22.21 -10.85
N MET A 263 13.07 21.26 -10.37
CA MET A 263 12.71 19.85 -10.37
C MET A 263 11.55 19.59 -9.40
N LEU A 264 11.63 20.12 -8.18
CA LEU A 264 10.59 19.93 -7.16
C LEU A 264 9.26 20.61 -7.55
N ALA A 265 9.31 21.78 -8.19
CA ALA A 265 8.12 22.44 -8.72
C ALA A 265 7.40 21.61 -9.79
N SER A 266 8.11 20.73 -10.50
CA SER A 266 7.52 19.81 -11.48
C SER A 266 6.86 18.56 -10.86
N CYS A 267 7.05 18.31 -9.55
CA CYS A 267 6.52 17.16 -8.83
C CYS A 267 5.11 17.45 -8.27
N TYR A 268 4.13 17.63 -9.15
CA TYR A 268 2.77 18.03 -8.77
C TYR A 268 1.99 16.98 -7.95
N LEU A 269 2.47 15.71 -7.91
CA LEU A 269 1.91 14.64 -7.09
C LEU A 269 2.58 14.52 -5.72
N LEU A 270 3.54 15.41 -5.39
CA LEU A 270 4.28 15.32 -4.13
C LEU A 270 3.39 15.71 -2.95
N GLU A 271 3.06 14.72 -2.13
CA GLU A 271 2.23 14.82 -0.93
C GLU A 271 3.08 15.05 0.32
N ARG A 272 4.24 14.40 0.36
CA ARG A 272 5.14 14.45 1.53
C ARG A 272 6.57 14.74 1.12
N LEU A 273 7.14 15.78 1.72
CA LEU A 273 8.57 16.09 1.66
C LEU A 273 9.11 16.29 3.07
N ASP A 274 10.04 15.43 3.48
CA ASP A 274 10.73 15.52 4.76
C ASP A 274 12.25 15.48 4.52
N VAL A 275 12.89 16.61 4.64
CA VAL A 275 14.35 16.76 4.53
C VAL A 275 14.97 17.26 5.83
N SER A 276 14.26 17.11 6.94
CA SER A 276 14.66 17.58 8.26
C SER A 276 15.97 16.95 8.74
N GLY A 277 16.67 17.64 9.67
CA GLY A 277 17.88 17.10 10.30
C GLY A 277 19.02 16.83 9.31
N ASN A 278 19.20 17.68 8.33
CA ASN A 278 20.28 17.62 7.35
C ASN A 278 21.21 18.84 7.44
N ARG A 279 21.95 19.11 6.38
CA ARG A 279 22.87 20.26 6.27
C ARG A 279 22.56 21.10 5.04
N PHE A 280 21.34 21.02 4.50
CA PHE A 280 20.92 21.77 3.31
C PHE A 280 21.20 23.26 3.48
N VAL A 281 21.68 23.89 2.41
CA VAL A 281 22.03 25.32 2.35
C VAL A 281 21.29 26.00 1.19
N GLY A 282 21.37 27.32 1.15
CA GLY A 282 20.77 28.13 0.09
C GLY A 282 19.33 28.52 0.35
N PRO A 283 18.70 29.21 -0.62
CA PRO A 283 17.35 29.71 -0.45
C PRO A 283 16.32 28.57 -0.41
N PHE A 284 15.38 28.67 0.53
CA PHE A 284 14.22 27.79 0.57
C PHE A 284 13.29 28.06 -0.61
N PRO A 285 12.94 27.05 -1.43
CA PRO A 285 12.03 27.23 -2.56
C PRO A 285 10.59 27.41 -2.07
N ALA A 286 10.14 28.65 -1.91
CA ALA A 286 8.79 28.94 -1.39
C ALA A 286 7.64 28.32 -2.24
N ALA A 287 7.89 28.03 -3.52
CA ALA A 287 6.96 27.33 -4.40
C ALA A 287 6.54 25.95 -3.86
N LEU A 288 7.32 25.31 -2.98
CA LEU A 288 6.92 24.07 -2.32
C LEU A 288 5.66 24.21 -1.46
N LEU A 289 5.42 25.40 -0.90
CA LEU A 289 4.21 25.67 -0.11
C LEU A 289 2.94 25.63 -0.97
N SER A 290 3.05 25.93 -2.27
CA SER A 290 1.93 26.03 -3.20
C SER A 290 1.73 24.78 -4.07
N LEU A 291 2.48 23.68 -3.85
CA LEU A 291 2.27 22.44 -4.58
C LEU A 291 0.87 21.87 -4.30
N PRO A 292 0.11 21.48 -5.35
CA PRO A 292 -1.32 21.16 -5.22
C PRO A 292 -1.61 19.94 -4.35
N SER A 293 -0.71 18.95 -4.34
CA SER A 293 -0.88 17.70 -3.56
C SER A 293 -0.17 17.71 -2.22
N MET A 294 0.63 18.74 -1.90
CA MET A 294 1.45 18.77 -0.69
C MET A 294 0.60 18.79 0.58
N GLU A 295 0.78 17.78 1.42
CA GLU A 295 0.13 17.66 2.73
C GLU A 295 1.10 17.87 3.89
N TYR A 296 2.33 17.40 3.72
CA TYR A 296 3.36 17.40 4.76
C TYR A 296 4.69 17.94 4.23
N LEU A 297 5.18 19.03 4.79
CA LEU A 297 6.47 19.64 4.47
C LEU A 297 7.29 19.84 5.73
N SER A 298 8.47 19.21 5.83
CA SER A 298 9.44 19.47 6.88
C SER A 298 10.83 19.73 6.31
N ILE A 299 11.36 20.89 6.64
CA ILE A 299 12.75 21.29 6.36
C ILE A 299 13.52 21.56 7.66
N ALA A 300 12.97 21.19 8.79
CA ALA A 300 13.48 21.53 10.13
C ALA A 300 14.94 21.10 10.33
N GLY A 301 15.69 21.86 11.12
CA GLY A 301 17.07 21.49 11.49
C GLY A 301 18.04 21.44 10.31
N ASN A 302 18.00 22.47 9.46
CA ASN A 302 18.90 22.66 8.32
C ASN A 302 19.58 24.04 8.36
N ARG A 303 20.12 24.47 7.25
CA ARG A 303 20.77 25.79 7.09
C ARG A 303 20.15 26.58 5.92
N PHE A 304 18.84 26.40 5.71
CA PHE A 304 18.13 27.13 4.68
C PHE A 304 18.12 28.61 4.98
N THR A 305 18.35 29.41 3.95
CA THR A 305 18.30 30.86 3.97
C THR A 305 17.15 31.36 3.08
N GLY A 306 17.07 32.66 2.89
CA GLY A 306 16.09 33.30 2.01
C GLY A 306 14.99 33.99 2.80
N ARG A 307 14.31 34.90 2.09
CA ARG A 307 13.25 35.72 2.65
C ARG A 307 11.88 35.11 2.31
N LEU A 308 11.12 34.74 3.32
CA LEU A 308 9.73 34.42 3.14
C LEU A 308 8.91 35.67 2.88
N SER A 309 7.97 35.60 1.96
CA SER A 309 7.04 36.69 1.64
C SER A 309 5.70 36.44 2.29
N GLY A 310 5.16 37.44 2.99
CA GLY A 310 3.81 37.37 3.58
C GLY A 310 2.70 37.07 2.58
N ASN A 311 2.92 37.38 1.29
CA ASN A 311 1.94 37.21 0.22
C ASN A 311 2.08 35.86 -0.54
N ALA A 312 2.94 34.94 -0.08
CA ALA A 312 3.06 33.62 -0.71
C ALA A 312 1.77 32.81 -0.56
N SER A 313 1.38 32.08 -1.62
CA SER A 313 0.23 31.18 -1.60
C SER A 313 0.60 29.82 -1.05
N CYS A 314 -0.35 29.13 -0.41
CA CYS A 314 -0.22 27.75 0.05
C CYS A 314 -1.19 26.82 -0.68
N GLY A 315 -0.78 25.58 -0.89
CA GLY A 315 -1.68 24.52 -1.37
C GLY A 315 -2.81 24.28 -0.37
N GLU A 316 -3.99 23.98 -0.87
CA GLU A 316 -5.18 23.71 -0.04
C GLU A 316 -5.02 22.46 0.83
N ASN A 317 -4.28 21.46 0.35
CA ASN A 317 -4.05 20.20 1.04
C ASN A 317 -2.97 20.27 2.13
N LEU A 318 -2.22 21.37 2.22
CA LEU A 318 -1.09 21.52 3.14
C LEU A 318 -1.59 21.58 4.58
N ARG A 319 -1.25 20.56 5.38
CA ARG A 319 -1.69 20.38 6.78
C ARG A 319 -0.58 20.53 7.80
N PHE A 320 0.62 20.10 7.45
CA PHE A 320 1.78 20.16 8.34
C PHE A 320 2.94 20.85 7.66
N VAL A 321 3.50 21.87 8.31
CA VAL A 321 4.68 22.60 7.85
C VAL A 321 5.64 22.80 9.02
N ASP A 322 6.85 22.27 8.89
CA ASP A 322 7.92 22.51 9.84
C ASP A 322 9.13 23.17 9.17
N LEU A 323 9.28 24.46 9.44
CA LEU A 323 10.38 25.29 8.99
C LEU A 323 11.41 25.53 10.09
N SER A 324 11.24 24.98 11.28
CA SER A 324 12.00 25.30 12.49
C SER A 324 13.50 25.05 12.33
N SER A 325 14.29 25.74 13.14
CA SER A 325 15.75 25.56 13.21
C SER A 325 16.45 25.73 11.85
N ASN A 326 16.25 26.89 11.20
CA ASN A 326 16.86 27.32 9.97
C ASN A 326 17.34 28.80 10.05
N LEU A 327 17.66 29.41 8.93
CA LEU A 327 18.13 30.79 8.83
C LEU A 327 17.18 31.64 7.95
N LEU A 328 15.90 31.31 7.95
CA LEU A 328 14.88 31.99 7.14
C LEU A 328 14.63 33.40 7.69
N THR A 329 14.42 34.37 6.81
CA THR A 329 14.16 35.78 7.13
C THR A 329 12.81 36.22 6.56
N GLY A 330 12.38 37.45 6.87
CA GLY A 330 11.10 38.01 6.39
C GLY A 330 9.94 37.65 7.30
N SER A 331 8.72 37.56 6.78
CA SER A 331 7.49 37.25 7.53
C SER A 331 6.86 35.96 7.03
N LEU A 332 6.21 35.25 7.95
CA LEU A 332 5.44 34.06 7.57
C LEU A 332 4.31 34.43 6.58
N PRO A 333 4.09 33.59 5.54
CA PRO A 333 2.92 33.75 4.69
C PRO A 333 1.60 33.72 5.46
N GLY A 334 0.66 34.61 5.13
CA GLY A 334 -0.63 34.68 5.77
C GLY A 334 -1.43 33.36 5.71
N CYS A 335 -1.24 32.59 4.65
CA CYS A 335 -1.85 31.25 4.49
C CYS A 335 -1.35 30.19 5.47
N LEU A 336 -0.24 30.42 6.18
CA LEU A 336 0.27 29.54 7.24
C LEU A 336 -0.25 29.96 8.62
N LEU A 337 -0.64 31.22 8.80
CA LEU A 337 -1.05 31.77 10.09
C LEU A 337 -2.54 31.57 10.41
N ALA A 338 -3.39 31.50 9.39
CA ALA A 338 -4.83 31.74 9.53
C ALA A 338 -5.74 30.51 9.36
N ALA A 339 -5.22 29.27 9.30
CA ALA A 339 -6.06 28.13 8.94
C ALA A 339 -6.27 27.15 10.11
N PRO A 340 -7.51 26.96 10.60
CA PRO A 340 -7.82 25.89 11.55
C PRO A 340 -7.46 24.52 10.96
N GLY A 341 -6.79 23.68 11.74
CA GLY A 341 -6.39 22.33 11.35
C GLY A 341 -5.02 22.21 10.65
N LYS A 342 -4.24 23.30 10.52
CA LYS A 342 -2.84 23.27 10.09
C LYS A 342 -1.90 23.34 11.29
N THR A 343 -0.86 22.51 11.27
CA THR A 343 0.25 22.59 12.24
C THR A 343 1.44 23.28 11.56
N VAL A 344 1.86 24.43 12.09
CA VAL A 344 2.98 25.21 11.54
C VAL A 344 4.02 25.45 12.62
N LEU A 345 5.24 24.94 12.41
CA LEU A 345 6.39 25.11 13.28
C LEU A 345 7.44 25.95 12.58
N PHE A 346 7.91 27.02 13.22
CA PHE A 346 8.84 27.99 12.63
C PHE A 346 9.83 28.59 13.63
N SER A 347 9.93 28.01 14.83
CA SER A 347 10.89 28.47 15.86
C SER A 347 12.34 28.41 15.39
N ALA A 348 13.22 29.14 16.07
CA ALA A 348 14.66 29.13 15.79
C ALA A 348 14.99 29.44 14.32
N ASN A 349 14.43 30.52 13.80
CA ASN A 349 14.74 31.16 12.54
C ASN A 349 15.11 32.65 12.77
N CYS A 350 15.17 33.42 11.71
CA CYS A 350 15.39 34.86 11.72
C CYS A 350 14.16 35.63 11.17
N LEU A 351 12.97 35.13 11.48
CA LEU A 351 11.72 35.70 10.99
C LEU A 351 11.27 36.91 11.84
N SER A 352 10.64 37.88 11.20
CA SER A 352 9.97 38.98 11.87
C SER A 352 8.55 38.55 12.16
N THR A 353 8.29 38.03 13.38
CA THR A 353 6.97 37.58 13.80
C THR A 353 6.48 38.43 14.94
N GLY A 354 5.18 38.72 14.98
CA GLY A 354 4.52 39.33 16.14
C GLY A 354 4.04 38.30 17.17
N ASP A 355 4.39 37.02 16.97
CA ASP A 355 3.98 35.90 17.83
C ASP A 355 5.16 35.44 18.70
N ASP A 356 5.06 35.71 19.99
CA ASP A 356 6.06 35.33 20.99
C ASP A 356 6.02 33.84 21.36
N SER A 357 5.05 33.07 20.85
CA SER A 357 4.89 31.64 21.16
C SER A 357 5.99 30.76 20.58
N GLN A 358 6.64 31.20 19.50
CA GLN A 358 7.74 30.47 18.86
C GLN A 358 8.99 31.37 18.76
N SER A 359 9.93 31.16 19.66
CA SER A 359 11.14 31.97 19.80
C SER A 359 12.01 31.93 18.53
N GLN A 360 12.49 33.10 18.10
CA GLN A 360 13.40 33.27 16.99
C GLN A 360 14.86 33.44 17.47
N HIS A 361 15.83 33.29 16.58
CA HIS A 361 17.22 33.57 16.88
C HIS A 361 17.44 35.07 17.18
N PRO A 362 18.34 35.40 18.14
CA PRO A 362 18.68 36.78 18.43
C PRO A 362 19.23 37.50 17.21
N SER A 363 18.94 38.81 17.05
CA SER A 363 19.40 39.63 15.90
C SER A 363 20.90 39.57 15.63
N PRO A 364 21.80 39.53 16.65
CA PRO A 364 23.23 39.37 16.41
C PRO A 364 23.59 38.04 15.73
N PHE A 365 22.92 36.93 16.14
CA PHE A 365 23.12 35.62 15.52
C PHE A 365 22.73 35.63 14.05
N CYS A 366 21.57 36.16 13.73
CA CYS A 366 21.05 36.24 12.35
C CYS A 366 21.97 37.04 11.42
N ARG A 367 22.54 38.17 11.90
CA ARG A 367 23.47 38.96 11.14
C ARG A 367 24.80 38.24 10.88
N ASN A 368 25.35 37.57 11.87
CA ASN A 368 26.63 36.87 11.76
C ASN A 368 26.55 35.63 10.88
N GLN A 369 25.47 34.89 10.94
CA GLN A 369 25.25 33.69 10.10
C GLN A 369 25.01 34.05 8.62
N ALA A 370 24.33 35.16 8.33
CA ALA A 370 24.18 35.67 6.96
C ALA A 370 25.53 35.98 6.29
N LEU A 371 26.50 36.49 7.07
CA LEU A 371 27.87 36.71 6.60
C LEU A 371 28.63 35.38 6.41
N ALA A 372 28.43 34.39 7.24
CA ALA A 372 29.13 33.09 7.17
C ALA A 372 28.70 32.22 5.99
N VAL A 373 27.47 32.39 5.49
CA VAL A 373 26.92 31.62 4.34
C VAL A 373 27.24 32.32 3.00
N GLY A 374 28.02 33.41 2.99
CA GLY A 374 28.52 34.02 1.76
C GLY A 374 27.51 34.84 0.96
N ILE A 375 26.39 35.24 1.57
CA ILE A 375 25.45 36.21 1.00
C ILE A 375 25.96 37.60 1.35
N VAL A 376 27.02 38.06 0.62
CA VAL A 376 27.47 39.46 0.65
C VAL A 376 26.64 40.20 -0.40
N PRO A 377 25.85 41.22 -0.02
CA PRO A 377 25.39 42.21 -1.00
C PRO A 377 26.60 42.89 -1.58
N GLU A 378 26.74 42.99 -2.90
CA GLU A 378 27.78 43.74 -3.57
C GLU A 378 27.73 45.22 -3.12
N GLN A 379 28.51 45.58 -2.15
CA GLN A 379 28.85 46.97 -1.87
C GLN A 379 30.27 47.22 -2.33
N GLY A 380 30.40 48.26 -3.15
CA GLY A 380 31.57 48.73 -3.88
C GLY A 380 32.90 48.63 -3.14
N ARG A 381 33.88 48.07 -3.83
CA ARG A 381 35.26 47.89 -3.46
C ARG A 381 35.97 49.24 -3.30
N LYS A 382 36.19 49.68 -2.06
CA LYS A 382 37.26 50.67 -1.78
C LYS A 382 38.51 49.95 -1.30
N LYS A 383 39.59 50.06 -2.04
CA LYS A 383 40.93 49.58 -1.69
C LYS A 383 41.47 50.37 -0.51
N SER A 384 41.86 49.70 0.56
CA SER A 384 42.77 50.29 1.56
C SER A 384 43.71 49.17 2.05
N GLY A 385 45.01 49.46 1.90
CA GLY A 385 46.05 48.55 2.32
C GLY A 385 46.25 48.53 3.82
N ALA A 386 46.33 47.30 4.36
CA ALA A 386 46.61 47.08 5.78
C ALA A 386 47.89 46.26 5.96
N LYS A 387 48.66 46.72 6.91
CA LYS A 387 50.06 46.45 7.22
C LYS A 387 50.26 45.04 7.86
N ALA A 388 51.46 44.48 7.59
CA ALA A 388 51.93 43.14 8.00
C ALA A 388 52.07 42.89 9.51
N GLY A 389 51.63 43.79 10.39
CA GLY A 389 51.74 43.63 11.84
C GLY A 389 50.67 42.82 12.53
N VAL A 390 49.53 42.58 11.87
CA VAL A 390 48.36 41.92 12.51
C VAL A 390 48.47 40.39 12.47
N VAL A 391 49.24 39.83 11.53
CA VAL A 391 49.32 38.36 11.34
C VAL A 391 50.10 37.68 12.49
N ALA A 392 51.10 38.33 13.09
CA ALA A 392 51.88 37.77 14.20
C ALA A 392 51.10 37.64 15.51
N VAL A 393 50.15 38.54 15.76
CA VAL A 393 49.30 38.50 16.97
C VAL A 393 48.24 37.41 16.87
N ILE A 394 47.71 37.16 15.68
CA ILE A 394 46.70 36.12 15.45
C ILE A 394 47.28 34.71 15.65
N VAL A 395 48.52 34.46 15.28
CA VAL A 395 49.18 33.17 15.46
C VAL A 395 49.44 32.85 16.93
N LEU A 396 49.84 33.84 17.73
CA LEU A 396 50.09 33.67 19.18
C LEU A 396 48.79 33.45 19.97
N VAL A 397 47.71 34.14 19.63
CA VAL A 397 46.40 33.94 20.23
C VAL A 397 45.80 32.58 19.84
N GLY A 398 45.99 32.13 18.59
CA GLY A 398 45.59 30.84 18.10
C GLY A 398 46.25 29.67 18.87
N ALA A 399 47.56 29.77 19.15
CA ALA A 399 48.27 28.75 19.92
C ALA A 399 47.81 28.64 21.37
N LEU A 400 47.44 29.76 22.02
CA LEU A 400 46.89 29.77 23.38
C LEU A 400 45.47 29.19 23.44
N VAL A 401 44.64 29.43 22.42
CA VAL A 401 43.28 28.87 22.35
C VAL A 401 43.34 27.34 22.16
N VAL A 402 44.25 26.85 21.32
CA VAL A 402 44.41 25.39 21.10
C VAL A 402 44.91 24.70 22.38
N SER A 403 45.84 25.27 23.12
CA SER A 403 46.33 24.69 24.38
C SER A 403 45.23 24.69 25.48
N ALA A 404 44.39 25.75 25.56
CA ALA A 404 43.27 25.81 26.45
C ALA A 404 42.18 24.80 26.08
N ALA A 405 41.94 24.57 24.78
CA ALA A 405 41.01 23.56 24.29
C ALA A 405 41.44 22.15 24.62
N VAL A 406 42.74 21.82 24.51
CA VAL A 406 43.27 20.51 24.87
C VAL A 406 43.13 20.27 26.39
N VAL A 407 43.42 21.24 27.24
CA VAL A 407 43.24 21.15 28.69
C VAL A 407 41.74 20.98 29.05
N PHE A 408 40.86 21.66 28.33
CA PHE A 408 39.41 21.54 28.54
C PHE A 408 38.89 20.13 28.15
N VAL A 409 39.35 19.58 27.04
CA VAL A 409 38.98 18.24 26.57
C VAL A 409 39.48 17.17 27.55
N VAL A 410 40.71 17.29 28.07
CA VAL A 410 41.28 16.34 29.06
C VAL A 410 40.52 16.43 30.41
N ARG A 411 40.11 17.63 30.83
CA ARG A 411 39.29 17.81 32.06
C ARG A 411 37.86 17.24 31.85
N LYS A 412 37.26 17.39 30.66
CA LYS A 412 35.91 16.87 30.36
C LYS A 412 35.87 15.36 30.29
N ALA A 413 36.98 14.70 29.96
CA ALA A 413 37.10 13.23 29.91
C ALA A 413 37.14 12.57 31.30
N ARG A 414 37.32 13.37 32.41
CA ARG A 414 37.43 12.83 33.79
C ARG A 414 36.19 13.04 34.64
N LEU A 415 35.07 13.55 34.08
CA LEU A 415 33.80 13.68 34.80
C LEU A 415 32.88 12.52 34.47
N PRO A 416 32.21 11.90 35.46
CA PRO A 416 31.29 10.79 35.20
C PRO A 416 30.07 11.28 34.41
N LYS A 417 29.77 10.61 33.33
CA LYS A 417 28.60 10.88 32.48
C LYS A 417 27.30 10.71 33.27
N ALA A 418 26.66 11.82 33.59
CA ALA A 418 25.25 11.83 33.94
C ALA A 418 24.45 11.38 32.71
N ARG A 419 23.60 10.35 32.87
CA ARG A 419 22.70 9.84 31.85
C ARG A 419 21.72 10.95 31.45
N PRO A 420 21.56 11.29 30.18
CA PRO A 420 20.49 12.19 29.77
C PRO A 420 19.14 11.49 29.96
N ALA A 421 18.21 12.19 30.60
CA ALA A 421 16.84 11.76 30.76
C ALA A 421 16.23 11.47 29.38
N ARG A 422 15.75 10.25 29.19
CA ARG A 422 14.89 9.85 28.07
C ARG A 422 13.63 10.72 28.09
N ARG A 423 13.56 11.69 27.19
CA ARG A 423 12.28 12.30 26.85
C ARG A 423 11.54 11.36 25.91
N LEU A 424 10.37 10.97 26.36
CA LEU A 424 9.36 10.25 25.63
C LEU A 424 9.08 10.90 24.25
N VAL A 425 9.53 10.24 23.20
CA VAL A 425 8.94 10.31 21.87
C VAL A 425 8.65 8.86 21.48
N GLU A 426 7.73 8.27 22.20
CA GLU A 426 7.37 6.87 22.07
C GLU A 426 5.85 6.74 22.02
N HIS A 427 5.22 7.29 20.96
CA HIS A 427 3.82 6.98 20.63
C HIS A 427 3.43 7.20 19.17
N ALA A 428 4.37 7.01 18.21
CA ALA A 428 4.01 7.03 16.79
C ALA A 428 4.50 5.83 15.97
N SER A 429 5.14 4.82 16.61
CA SER A 429 5.82 3.75 15.84
C SER A 429 5.19 2.36 15.92
N SER A 430 4.07 2.16 16.62
CA SER A 430 3.47 0.82 16.79
C SER A 430 2.33 0.48 15.80
N ALA A 431 1.96 1.37 14.87
CA ALA A 431 0.84 1.14 13.94
C ALA A 431 1.26 0.75 12.50
N TYR A 432 2.54 0.63 12.21
CA TYR A 432 3.05 0.58 10.83
C TYR A 432 3.24 -0.79 10.14
N PRO A 433 3.37 -1.96 10.78
CA PRO A 433 3.66 -3.20 10.04
C PRO A 433 2.49 -3.72 9.20
N SER A 434 1.24 -3.53 9.65
CA SER A 434 0.06 -3.98 8.91
C SER A 434 -0.29 -3.09 7.72
N ASN A 435 -0.01 -1.79 7.82
CA ASN A 435 -0.30 -0.84 6.76
C ASN A 435 0.70 -0.98 5.60
N LEU A 436 1.97 -1.27 5.87
CA LEU A 436 2.98 -1.34 4.82
C LEU A 436 2.74 -2.51 3.83
N LEU A 437 2.22 -3.64 4.32
CA LEU A 437 1.86 -4.76 3.46
C LEU A 437 0.59 -4.48 2.65
N ALA A 438 -0.38 -3.78 3.25
CA ALA A 438 -1.56 -3.30 2.55
C ALA A 438 -1.18 -2.25 1.50
N ASP A 439 -0.29 -1.33 1.84
CA ASP A 439 0.24 -0.30 0.94
C ASP A 439 1.08 -0.92 -0.17
N ALA A 440 1.91 -1.92 0.13
CA ALA A 440 2.71 -2.65 -0.86
C ALA A 440 1.83 -3.41 -1.87
N ARG A 441 0.77 -4.07 -1.40
CA ARG A 441 -0.24 -4.69 -2.29
C ARG A 441 -0.98 -3.64 -3.11
N TYR A 442 -1.37 -2.54 -2.49
CA TYR A 442 -2.03 -1.43 -3.15
C TYR A 442 -1.13 -0.81 -4.23
N ILE A 443 0.14 -0.53 -3.91
CA ILE A 443 1.12 0.00 -4.86
C ILE A 443 1.35 -0.99 -6.01
N SER A 444 1.54 -2.28 -5.72
CA SER A 444 1.70 -3.32 -6.74
C SER A 444 0.48 -3.42 -7.67
N GLN A 445 -0.73 -3.38 -7.11
CA GLN A 445 -1.97 -3.37 -7.87
C GLN A 445 -2.15 -2.06 -8.65
N THR A 446 -1.83 -0.92 -8.05
CA THR A 446 -1.92 0.41 -8.68
C THR A 446 -0.98 0.51 -9.87
N VAL A 447 0.22 -0.06 -9.78
CA VAL A 447 1.18 -0.16 -10.89
C VAL A 447 0.63 -1.00 -12.03
N LYS A 448 0.06 -2.17 -11.74
CA LYS A 448 -0.61 -3.01 -12.75
C LYS A 448 -1.78 -2.28 -13.41
N LEU A 449 -2.58 -1.56 -12.64
CA LEU A 449 -3.76 -0.83 -13.12
C LEU A 449 -3.38 0.47 -13.86
N GLY A 450 -2.31 1.15 -13.42
CA GLY A 450 -1.74 2.30 -14.15
C GLY A 450 -1.25 1.90 -15.55
N ALA A 451 -0.63 0.73 -15.68
CA ALA A 451 -0.29 0.15 -16.98
C ALA A 451 -1.53 -0.19 -17.84
N LEU A 452 -2.70 -0.37 -17.22
CA LEU A 452 -4.00 -0.59 -17.88
C LEU A 452 -4.81 0.70 -18.07
N GLY A 453 -4.25 1.88 -17.74
CA GLY A 453 -4.91 3.18 -17.90
C GLY A 453 -5.98 3.52 -16.85
N ILE A 454 -6.05 2.79 -15.73
CA ILE A 454 -7.01 3.07 -14.64
C ILE A 454 -6.41 4.13 -13.69
N PRO A 455 -7.06 5.29 -13.47
CA PRO A 455 -6.56 6.37 -12.61
C PRO A 455 -6.34 5.92 -11.16
N ALA A 456 -5.47 6.61 -10.41
CA ALA A 456 -5.28 6.36 -8.98
C ALA A 456 -6.54 6.68 -8.16
N TYR A 457 -6.73 5.96 -7.03
CA TYR A 457 -7.81 6.26 -6.08
C TYR A 457 -7.53 7.58 -5.37
N ARG A 458 -8.54 8.47 -5.25
CA ARG A 458 -8.40 9.77 -4.60
C ARG A 458 -9.68 10.22 -3.90
N SER A 459 -9.56 11.23 -3.04
CA SER A 459 -10.73 11.99 -2.57
C SER A 459 -11.19 12.97 -3.64
N PHE A 460 -12.49 13.16 -3.74
CA PHE A 460 -13.15 14.16 -4.57
C PHE A 460 -13.78 15.22 -3.69
N SER A 461 -13.87 16.47 -4.15
CA SER A 461 -14.69 17.48 -3.50
C SER A 461 -16.15 17.33 -3.92
N LEU A 462 -17.09 17.77 -3.07
CA LEU A 462 -18.52 17.76 -3.43
C LEU A 462 -18.78 18.64 -4.65
N VAL A 463 -18.16 19.82 -4.72
CA VAL A 463 -18.24 20.75 -5.85
C VAL A 463 -17.80 20.08 -7.17
N GLU A 464 -16.75 19.26 -7.14
CA GLU A 464 -16.30 18.51 -8.32
C GLU A 464 -17.34 17.48 -8.76
N LEU A 465 -18.00 16.80 -7.83
CA LEU A 465 -19.04 15.82 -8.15
C LEU A 465 -20.35 16.48 -8.61
N GLU A 466 -20.72 17.60 -8.02
CA GLU A 466 -21.83 18.44 -8.48
C GLU A 466 -21.61 18.95 -9.90
N ALA A 467 -20.42 19.49 -10.18
CA ALA A 467 -20.06 19.91 -11.54
C ALA A 467 -20.04 18.73 -12.54
N ALA A 468 -19.60 17.55 -12.10
CA ALA A 468 -19.55 16.37 -12.95
C ALA A 468 -20.94 15.82 -13.32
N THR A 469 -21.98 16.10 -12.52
CA THR A 469 -23.34 15.54 -12.64
C THR A 469 -24.44 16.60 -12.89
N ASP A 470 -24.05 17.83 -13.16
CA ASP A 470 -24.97 18.97 -13.22
C ASP A 470 -25.84 19.08 -11.95
N ASN A 471 -25.21 19.12 -10.78
CA ASN A 471 -25.87 19.13 -9.47
C ASN A 471 -26.79 17.93 -9.23
N PHE A 472 -26.32 16.72 -9.59
CA PHE A 472 -27.08 15.47 -9.47
C PHE A 472 -28.47 15.52 -10.11
N GLN A 473 -28.59 16.18 -11.27
CA GLN A 473 -29.85 16.27 -12.02
C GLN A 473 -30.41 14.90 -12.38
N VAL A 474 -31.75 14.86 -12.54
CA VAL A 474 -32.47 13.63 -12.94
C VAL A 474 -32.00 13.10 -14.29
N SER A 475 -31.58 13.99 -15.21
CA SER A 475 -30.97 13.61 -16.50
C SER A 475 -29.66 12.78 -16.36
N SER A 476 -28.96 12.98 -15.28
CA SER A 476 -27.72 12.24 -14.94
C SER A 476 -27.99 10.94 -14.16
N LEU A 477 -29.23 10.73 -13.68
CA LEU A 477 -29.60 9.55 -12.91
C LEU A 477 -29.65 8.32 -13.80
N MET A 478 -28.83 7.32 -13.48
CA MET A 478 -28.77 6.03 -14.19
C MET A 478 -29.72 4.99 -13.58
N GLY A 479 -30.02 5.10 -12.29
CA GLY A 479 -30.87 4.19 -11.57
C GLY A 479 -30.77 4.36 -10.05
N GLN A 480 -31.66 3.68 -9.36
CA GLN A 480 -31.70 3.62 -7.90
C GLN A 480 -31.88 2.17 -7.48
N ASP A 481 -31.15 1.74 -6.46
CA ASP A 481 -31.29 0.44 -5.84
C ASP A 481 -31.41 0.58 -4.31
N ALA A 482 -31.49 -0.55 -3.61
CA ALA A 482 -31.56 -0.58 -2.14
C ALA A 482 -30.33 0.08 -1.45
N HIS A 483 -29.26 0.33 -2.18
CA HIS A 483 -28.00 0.88 -1.69
C HIS A 483 -27.77 2.34 -2.08
N GLY A 484 -28.73 3.02 -2.72
CA GLY A 484 -28.67 4.41 -3.07
C GLY A 484 -28.87 4.72 -4.56
N GLN A 485 -28.61 5.95 -4.92
CA GLN A 485 -28.79 6.47 -6.29
C GLN A 485 -27.47 6.43 -7.05
N MET A 486 -27.53 6.10 -8.34
CA MET A 486 -26.39 6.08 -9.24
C MET A 486 -26.53 7.15 -10.32
N TYR A 487 -25.50 7.97 -10.48
CA TYR A 487 -25.44 9.05 -11.45
C TYR A 487 -24.30 8.82 -12.44
N ARG A 488 -24.55 9.20 -13.69
CA ARG A 488 -23.50 9.31 -14.71
C ARG A 488 -22.90 10.71 -14.60
N GLY A 489 -21.57 10.79 -14.49
CA GLY A 489 -20.84 12.04 -14.44
C GLY A 489 -19.73 12.13 -15.49
N ARG A 490 -19.22 13.34 -15.69
CA ARG A 490 -18.02 13.60 -16.47
C ARG A 490 -17.13 14.56 -15.70
N LEU A 491 -15.95 14.09 -15.29
CA LEU A 491 -14.97 14.91 -14.59
C LEU A 491 -14.43 16.04 -15.48
N SER A 492 -13.83 17.05 -14.87
CA SER A 492 -13.24 18.21 -15.56
C SER A 492 -12.18 17.85 -16.61
N ASN A 493 -11.49 16.72 -16.43
CA ASN A 493 -10.54 16.18 -17.41
C ASN A 493 -11.21 15.36 -18.55
N GLY A 494 -12.52 15.36 -18.64
CA GLY A 494 -13.32 14.63 -19.63
C GLY A 494 -13.55 13.14 -19.31
N THR A 495 -13.01 12.60 -18.22
CA THR A 495 -13.17 11.19 -17.83
C THR A 495 -14.62 10.90 -17.42
N PRO A 496 -15.33 9.95 -18.09
CA PRO A 496 -16.66 9.55 -17.67
C PRO A 496 -16.58 8.68 -16.40
N VAL A 497 -17.48 8.93 -15.47
CA VAL A 497 -17.56 8.25 -14.18
C VAL A 497 -19.00 7.84 -13.84
N THR A 498 -19.14 6.87 -12.95
CA THR A 498 -20.38 6.53 -12.26
C THR A 498 -20.25 6.92 -10.80
N ILE A 499 -21.17 7.73 -10.29
CA ILE A 499 -21.17 8.21 -8.91
C ILE A 499 -22.35 7.57 -8.19
N ARG A 500 -22.06 6.86 -7.10
CA ARG A 500 -23.07 6.26 -6.23
C ARG A 500 -23.22 7.11 -4.98
N SER A 501 -24.41 7.65 -4.75
CA SER A 501 -24.76 8.42 -3.55
C SER A 501 -25.38 7.51 -2.50
N LEU A 502 -24.78 7.46 -1.31
CA LEU A 502 -25.23 6.66 -0.17
C LEU A 502 -25.62 7.60 0.96
N LYS A 503 -26.85 7.50 1.46
CA LYS A 503 -27.27 8.23 2.66
C LYS A 503 -26.75 7.49 3.90
N VAL A 504 -26.09 8.21 4.79
CA VAL A 504 -25.45 7.66 5.98
C VAL A 504 -26.20 8.12 7.23
N ASN A 505 -26.66 7.17 8.03
CA ASN A 505 -27.31 7.44 9.32
C ASN A 505 -26.32 7.12 10.45
N LYS A 506 -25.77 8.16 11.12
CA LYS A 506 -24.91 8.15 12.33
C LYS A 506 -23.39 8.09 12.11
N SER A 507 -22.72 8.63 13.12
CA SER A 507 -21.27 8.73 13.31
C SER A 507 -20.58 7.37 13.35
N GLN A 508 -20.24 6.82 12.18
CA GLN A 508 -19.44 5.62 12.04
C GLN A 508 -18.04 5.97 11.54
N SER A 509 -17.04 5.22 11.98
CA SER A 509 -15.69 5.34 11.43
C SER A 509 -15.63 4.71 10.04
N PHE A 510 -15.64 5.54 9.00
CA PHE A 510 -15.60 5.10 7.60
C PHE A 510 -14.20 4.70 7.12
N THR A 511 -13.16 4.95 7.89
CA THR A 511 -11.76 4.76 7.47
C THR A 511 -11.47 3.34 6.96
N ARG A 512 -11.93 2.32 7.69
CA ARG A 512 -11.75 0.92 7.27
C ARG A 512 -12.53 0.58 5.99
N HIS A 513 -13.72 1.14 5.82
CA HIS A 513 -14.56 0.90 4.64
C HIS A 513 -13.96 1.56 3.39
N ILE A 514 -13.48 2.79 3.53
CA ILE A 514 -12.80 3.52 2.45
C ILE A 514 -11.50 2.83 2.06
N GLU A 515 -10.72 2.37 3.04
CA GLU A 515 -9.51 1.59 2.78
C GLU A 515 -9.82 0.30 1.99
N MET A 516 -10.87 -0.42 2.36
CA MET A 516 -11.28 -1.62 1.63
C MET A 516 -11.75 -1.29 0.21
N ILE A 517 -12.59 -0.25 0.04
CA ILE A 517 -13.10 0.19 -1.26
C ILE A 517 -11.95 0.65 -2.17
N SER A 518 -10.95 1.33 -1.61
CA SER A 518 -9.76 1.74 -2.37
C SER A 518 -8.97 0.57 -2.96
N LYS A 519 -9.08 -0.61 -2.35
CA LYS A 519 -8.45 -1.86 -2.81
C LYS A 519 -9.26 -2.60 -3.89
N LEU A 520 -10.53 -2.22 -4.13
CA LEU A 520 -11.41 -2.80 -5.17
C LEU A 520 -11.02 -2.34 -6.57
N ARG A 521 -9.83 -2.74 -7.00
CA ARG A 521 -9.26 -2.35 -8.29
C ARG A 521 -8.64 -3.55 -8.99
N HIS A 522 -9.35 -4.02 -10.01
CA HIS A 522 -8.93 -5.18 -10.78
C HIS A 522 -9.47 -5.08 -12.21
N ARG A 523 -8.77 -5.67 -13.19
CA ARG A 523 -9.17 -5.62 -14.62
C ARG A 523 -10.61 -6.10 -14.85
N HIS A 524 -11.07 -7.07 -14.08
CA HIS A 524 -12.40 -7.69 -14.19
C HIS A 524 -13.38 -7.21 -13.10
N LEU A 525 -13.12 -6.07 -12.46
CA LEU A 525 -14.04 -5.35 -11.60
C LEU A 525 -14.28 -3.95 -12.14
N VAL A 526 -15.44 -3.38 -11.87
CA VAL A 526 -15.68 -1.94 -12.03
C VAL A 526 -14.89 -1.23 -10.93
N SER A 527 -13.83 -0.55 -11.30
CA SER A 527 -12.85 -0.02 -10.35
C SER A 527 -13.37 1.22 -9.60
N ALA A 528 -13.19 1.24 -8.30
CA ALA A 528 -13.41 2.44 -7.50
C ALA A 528 -12.30 3.47 -7.80
N LEU A 529 -12.66 4.70 -8.14
CA LEU A 529 -11.75 5.80 -8.46
C LEU A 529 -11.58 6.76 -7.29
N GLY A 530 -12.51 6.78 -6.34
CA GLY A 530 -12.42 7.61 -5.16
C GLY A 530 -13.73 7.74 -4.41
N HIS A 531 -13.74 8.69 -3.46
CA HIS A 531 -14.88 8.96 -2.61
C HIS A 531 -14.99 10.45 -2.27
N CYS A 532 -16.17 10.87 -1.79
CA CYS A 532 -16.42 12.18 -1.22
C CYS A 532 -17.35 12.03 -0.02
N PHE A 533 -17.09 12.76 1.07
CA PHE A 533 -18.00 12.90 2.20
C PHE A 533 -18.72 14.23 2.16
N GLN A 534 -20.02 14.19 2.39
CA GLN A 534 -20.82 15.39 2.65
C GLN A 534 -21.11 15.45 4.16
N TYR A 535 -20.77 16.58 4.77
CA TYR A 535 -20.97 16.83 6.18
C TYR A 535 -22.16 17.75 6.41
N ASN A 536 -22.87 17.57 7.52
CA ASN A 536 -23.81 18.54 8.02
C ASN A 536 -23.04 19.73 8.62
N LEU A 537 -23.47 20.96 8.29
CA LEU A 537 -22.79 22.18 8.74
C LEU A 537 -22.94 22.42 10.25
N ASP A 538 -24.01 21.89 10.88
CA ASP A 538 -24.34 22.18 12.29
C ASP A 538 -23.57 21.28 13.28
N ASP A 539 -23.31 20.01 12.94
CA ASP A 539 -22.76 19.01 13.87
C ASP A 539 -21.55 18.25 13.32
N SER A 540 -21.07 18.62 12.13
CA SER A 540 -19.95 17.96 11.43
C SER A 540 -20.15 16.44 11.24
N THR A 541 -21.39 15.95 11.28
CA THR A 541 -21.70 14.54 10.98
C THR A 541 -21.75 14.30 9.48
N VAL A 542 -21.32 13.10 9.06
CA VAL A 542 -21.41 12.68 7.65
C VAL A 542 -22.86 12.37 7.32
N THR A 543 -23.42 13.06 6.34
CA THR A 543 -24.80 12.86 5.86
C THR A 543 -24.86 11.97 4.64
N HIS A 544 -23.91 12.15 3.70
CA HIS A 544 -23.80 11.33 2.50
C HIS A 544 -22.36 10.92 2.24
N LEU A 545 -22.22 9.71 1.69
CA LEU A 545 -20.98 9.19 1.12
C LEU A 545 -21.20 8.98 -0.38
N TYR A 546 -20.40 9.64 -1.17
CA TYR A 546 -20.36 9.43 -2.62
C TYR A 546 -19.18 8.53 -2.97
N LEU A 547 -19.44 7.43 -3.67
CA LEU A 547 -18.42 6.54 -4.22
C LEU A 547 -18.33 6.76 -5.72
N VAL A 548 -17.12 7.01 -6.21
CA VAL A 548 -16.85 7.29 -7.62
C VAL A 548 -16.22 6.07 -8.26
N PHE A 549 -16.85 5.55 -9.31
CA PHE A 549 -16.40 4.38 -10.07
C PHE A 549 -16.12 4.75 -11.53
N GLU A 550 -15.32 3.92 -12.21
CA GLU A 550 -15.16 4.02 -13.66
C GLU A 550 -16.51 3.79 -14.37
N TYR A 551 -16.76 4.53 -15.45
CA TYR A 551 -17.95 4.32 -16.29
C TYR A 551 -17.67 3.27 -17.35
N VAL A 552 -18.51 2.22 -17.43
CA VAL A 552 -18.38 1.12 -18.39
C VAL A 552 -19.38 1.30 -19.53
N HIS A 553 -18.89 1.45 -20.77
CA HIS A 553 -19.64 1.98 -21.90
C HIS A 553 -20.58 1.01 -22.60
N ASN A 554 -20.23 -0.29 -22.65
CA ASN A 554 -20.91 -1.25 -23.53
C ASN A 554 -22.08 -2.01 -22.88
N GLY A 555 -22.60 -1.49 -21.76
CA GLY A 555 -23.73 -2.09 -21.06
C GLY A 555 -23.41 -3.45 -20.42
N ASN A 556 -24.45 -4.23 -20.11
CA ASN A 556 -24.30 -5.50 -19.41
C ASN A 556 -24.19 -6.69 -20.37
N LEU A 557 -23.70 -7.80 -19.82
CA LEU A 557 -23.44 -9.05 -20.55
C LEU A 557 -24.73 -9.67 -21.13
N ARG A 558 -25.86 -9.57 -20.42
CA ARG A 558 -27.14 -10.11 -20.90
C ARG A 558 -27.54 -9.50 -22.24
N GLY A 559 -27.46 -8.16 -22.36
CA GLY A 559 -27.76 -7.46 -23.61
C GLY A 559 -26.84 -7.84 -24.77
N ARG A 560 -25.59 -8.23 -24.45
CA ARG A 560 -24.59 -8.64 -25.46
C ARG A 560 -24.74 -10.11 -25.89
N ILE A 561 -25.51 -10.91 -25.15
CA ILE A 561 -25.76 -12.33 -25.48
C ILE A 561 -27.11 -12.48 -26.17
N SER A 562 -28.20 -11.89 -25.63
CA SER A 562 -29.59 -12.15 -26.03
C SER A 562 -30.20 -11.10 -26.96
N GLN A 563 -29.90 -9.80 -26.75
CA GLN A 563 -30.59 -8.68 -27.41
C GLN A 563 -29.72 -7.87 -28.36
N GLY A 564 -28.48 -8.31 -28.62
CA GLY A 564 -27.59 -7.56 -29.52
C GLY A 564 -28.11 -7.51 -30.96
N THR A 565 -28.13 -6.30 -31.58
CA THR A 565 -28.24 -6.16 -33.05
C THR A 565 -27.18 -6.99 -33.73
N GLU A 566 -27.47 -7.50 -34.92
CA GLU A 566 -26.47 -8.23 -35.74
C GLU A 566 -25.17 -7.42 -35.82
N GLY A 567 -24.04 -8.06 -35.52
CA GLY A 567 -22.73 -7.41 -35.39
C GLY A 567 -22.30 -7.00 -33.94
N ARG A 568 -23.21 -6.99 -32.95
CA ARG A 568 -22.87 -6.70 -31.54
C ARG A 568 -22.94 -7.91 -30.61
N LYS A 569 -23.41 -9.05 -31.09
CA LYS A 569 -23.45 -10.30 -30.31
C LYS A 569 -22.05 -10.89 -30.13
N LEU A 570 -21.77 -11.35 -28.92
CA LEU A 570 -20.52 -12.03 -28.61
C LEU A 570 -20.45 -13.38 -29.36
N SER A 571 -19.35 -13.62 -30.07
CA SER A 571 -19.02 -14.93 -30.64
C SER A 571 -18.79 -15.95 -29.50
N TRP A 572 -18.80 -17.25 -29.84
CA TRP A 572 -18.58 -18.31 -28.86
C TRP A 572 -17.25 -18.16 -28.12
N GLY A 573 -16.16 -17.88 -28.83
CA GLY A 573 -14.84 -17.64 -28.23
C GLY A 573 -14.84 -16.43 -27.28
N GLN A 574 -15.55 -15.34 -27.63
CA GLN A 574 -15.69 -14.17 -26.76
C GLN A 574 -16.53 -14.48 -25.52
N ARG A 575 -17.56 -15.30 -25.61
CA ARG A 575 -18.37 -15.76 -24.46
C ARG A 575 -17.52 -16.55 -23.49
N ILE A 576 -16.67 -17.48 -23.96
CA ILE A 576 -15.74 -18.23 -23.13
C ILE A 576 -14.73 -17.30 -22.45
N SER A 577 -14.12 -16.38 -23.21
CA SER A 577 -13.18 -15.38 -22.65
C SER A 577 -13.84 -14.51 -21.59
N THR A 578 -15.12 -14.17 -21.80
CA THR A 578 -15.91 -13.40 -20.82
C THR A 578 -16.13 -14.21 -19.54
N ALA A 579 -16.53 -15.47 -19.65
CA ALA A 579 -16.70 -16.35 -18.47
C ALA A 579 -15.41 -16.50 -17.67
N ILE A 580 -14.27 -16.69 -18.34
CA ILE A 580 -12.94 -16.74 -17.70
C ILE A 580 -12.62 -15.41 -16.99
N GLY A 581 -12.96 -14.28 -17.61
CA GLY A 581 -12.75 -12.96 -17.02
C GLY A 581 -13.58 -12.76 -15.75
N VAL A 582 -14.86 -13.17 -15.76
CA VAL A 582 -15.74 -13.13 -14.58
C VAL A 582 -15.16 -14.00 -13.45
N ALA A 583 -14.74 -15.24 -13.76
CA ALA A 583 -14.11 -16.13 -12.80
C ALA A 583 -12.86 -15.49 -12.13
N LYS A 584 -12.01 -14.82 -12.90
CA LYS A 584 -10.84 -14.08 -12.39
C LYS A 584 -11.25 -12.92 -11.48
N GLY A 585 -12.35 -12.24 -11.80
CA GLY A 585 -12.92 -11.19 -10.95
C GLY A 585 -13.40 -11.74 -9.60
N ILE A 586 -14.11 -12.87 -9.60
CA ILE A 586 -14.56 -13.57 -8.38
C ILE A 586 -13.35 -14.03 -7.56
N GLN A 587 -12.36 -14.65 -8.19
CA GLN A 587 -11.13 -15.05 -7.52
C GLN A 587 -10.44 -13.88 -6.82
N PHE A 588 -10.43 -12.70 -7.45
CA PHE A 588 -9.88 -11.50 -6.84
C PHE A 588 -10.72 -11.02 -5.65
N LEU A 589 -12.05 -11.04 -5.72
CA LEU A 589 -12.92 -10.66 -4.61
C LEU A 589 -12.72 -11.59 -3.41
N HIS A 590 -12.56 -12.89 -3.63
CA HIS A 590 -12.41 -13.87 -2.57
C HIS A 590 -11.00 -13.90 -1.95
N GLY A 591 -9.95 -13.82 -2.75
CA GLY A 591 -8.56 -14.02 -2.31
C GLY A 591 -7.59 -12.86 -2.58
N GLY A 592 -7.98 -11.90 -3.40
CA GLY A 592 -7.13 -10.74 -3.74
C GLY A 592 -7.26 -9.56 -2.77
N ILE A 593 -8.26 -9.58 -1.91
CA ILE A 593 -8.57 -8.56 -0.90
C ILE A 593 -8.56 -9.20 0.48
N ILE A 594 -8.11 -8.49 1.49
CA ILE A 594 -8.13 -8.95 2.88
C ILE A 594 -8.90 -7.93 3.74
N PRO A 595 -9.98 -8.35 4.41
CA PRO A 595 -10.68 -9.64 4.27
C PRO A 595 -11.34 -9.78 2.90
N GLY A 596 -11.48 -11.03 2.40
CA GLY A 596 -12.17 -11.32 1.14
C GLY A 596 -13.64 -10.87 1.16
N LEU A 597 -14.17 -10.52 -0.01
CA LEU A 597 -15.59 -10.19 -0.20
C LEU A 597 -16.33 -11.38 -0.79
N PHE A 598 -17.41 -11.78 -0.13
CA PHE A 598 -18.23 -12.95 -0.46
C PHE A 598 -19.71 -12.57 -0.53
N ALA A 599 -20.54 -13.40 -1.15
CA ALA A 599 -21.96 -13.15 -1.39
C ALA A 599 -22.20 -11.85 -2.17
N ASN A 600 -21.52 -11.72 -3.31
CA ASN A 600 -21.44 -10.50 -4.11
C ASN A 600 -22.68 -10.24 -4.98
N ASN A 601 -23.78 -11.01 -4.82
CA ASN A 601 -25.01 -10.87 -5.61
C ASN A 601 -24.72 -10.85 -7.13
N LEU A 602 -23.98 -11.85 -7.57
CA LEU A 602 -23.55 -11.94 -8.97
C LEU A 602 -24.74 -12.26 -9.87
N LYS A 603 -24.94 -11.42 -10.87
CA LYS A 603 -25.98 -11.63 -11.91
C LYS A 603 -25.40 -11.23 -13.24
N ILE A 604 -25.84 -11.87 -14.31
CA ILE A 604 -25.37 -11.55 -15.68
C ILE A 604 -25.63 -10.06 -16.04
N THR A 605 -26.65 -9.44 -15.44
CA THR A 605 -26.95 -8.01 -15.59
C THR A 605 -25.96 -7.11 -14.84
N ASN A 606 -25.24 -7.65 -13.86
CA ASN A 606 -24.22 -6.94 -13.09
C ASN A 606 -22.81 -7.15 -13.67
N ILE A 607 -22.67 -7.94 -14.73
CA ILE A 607 -21.44 -8.06 -15.50
C ILE A 607 -21.49 -7.05 -16.64
N LEU A 608 -20.63 -6.04 -16.58
CA LEU A 608 -20.53 -4.98 -17.56
C LEU A 608 -19.41 -5.28 -18.56
N MET A 609 -19.55 -4.77 -19.79
CA MET A 609 -18.55 -4.96 -20.84
C MET A 609 -17.86 -3.65 -21.14
N ASP A 610 -16.52 -3.62 -21.07
CA ASP A 610 -15.77 -2.41 -21.43
C ASP A 610 -15.60 -2.26 -22.95
N GLN A 611 -14.96 -1.19 -23.39
CA GLN A 611 -14.71 -0.90 -24.80
C GLN A 611 -13.89 -2.00 -25.51
N ASN A 612 -13.03 -2.69 -24.76
CA ASN A 612 -12.17 -3.78 -25.24
C ASN A 612 -12.81 -5.17 -25.09
N GLN A 613 -14.12 -5.23 -24.86
CA GLN A 613 -14.86 -6.48 -24.59
C GLN A 613 -14.36 -7.23 -23.35
N VAL A 614 -13.76 -6.54 -22.38
CA VAL A 614 -13.35 -7.13 -21.10
C VAL A 614 -14.53 -7.09 -20.14
N PRO A 615 -14.92 -8.23 -19.54
CA PRO A 615 -15.99 -8.27 -18.56
C PRO A 615 -15.52 -7.66 -17.23
N LYS A 616 -16.40 -6.89 -16.61
CA LYS A 616 -16.20 -6.25 -15.31
C LYS A 616 -17.39 -6.51 -14.39
N ILE A 617 -17.15 -7.07 -13.22
CA ILE A 617 -18.16 -7.25 -12.18
C ILE A 617 -18.51 -5.88 -11.61
N GLY A 618 -19.78 -5.50 -11.65
CA GLY A 618 -20.28 -4.19 -11.20
C GLY A 618 -20.95 -4.22 -9.83
N SER A 619 -21.19 -5.41 -9.26
CA SER A 619 -21.75 -5.58 -7.91
C SER A 619 -20.74 -6.28 -7.02
N TYR A 620 -20.54 -5.75 -5.82
CA TYR A 620 -19.79 -6.40 -4.77
C TYR A 620 -20.41 -6.11 -3.41
N ASN A 621 -20.31 -7.09 -2.50
CA ASN A 621 -20.82 -6.99 -1.15
C ASN A 621 -19.89 -6.12 -0.29
N ILE A 622 -20.04 -4.79 -0.39
CA ILE A 622 -19.31 -3.85 0.44
C ILE A 622 -20.03 -3.73 1.79
N PRO A 623 -19.37 -3.97 2.94
CA PRO A 623 -20.02 -3.96 4.25
C PRO A 623 -20.84 -2.72 4.58
N ILE A 624 -20.39 -1.54 4.15
CA ILE A 624 -21.14 -0.28 4.34
C ILE A 624 -22.50 -0.28 3.62
N LEU A 625 -22.62 -1.04 2.52
CA LEU A 625 -23.88 -1.17 1.78
C LEU A 625 -24.84 -2.15 2.44
N SER A 626 -24.32 -3.15 3.19
CA SER A 626 -25.15 -4.16 3.87
C SER A 626 -25.69 -3.68 5.21
N GLU A 627 -25.04 -2.72 5.87
CA GLU A 627 -25.49 -2.17 7.15
C GLU A 627 -26.70 -1.24 7.01
N THR A 628 -26.86 -0.56 5.87
CA THR A 628 -28.06 0.25 5.58
C THR A 628 -29.34 -0.56 5.49
N MET A 629 -29.27 -1.86 5.16
CA MET A 629 -30.44 -2.74 5.11
C MET A 629 -30.95 -3.22 6.48
N LYS A 630 -30.12 -3.19 7.54
CA LYS A 630 -30.49 -3.70 8.87
C LYS A 630 -31.10 -2.66 9.79
N SER A 631 -31.13 -1.39 9.45
CA SER A 631 -31.69 -0.33 10.28
C SER A 631 -33.22 -0.19 10.18
N GLU A 632 -33.89 -0.86 9.23
CA GLU A 632 -35.36 -0.84 9.10
C GLU A 632 -36.08 -1.99 9.78
N GLY A 633 -35.37 -2.94 10.38
CA GLY A 633 -35.94 -4.15 11.02
C GLY A 633 -35.40 -4.43 12.41
N GLY A 634 -36.05 -3.92 13.46
CA GLY A 634 -36.10 -4.51 14.79
C GLY A 634 -34.87 -4.47 15.69
N ALA A 635 -35.08 -3.88 16.85
CA ALA A 635 -34.16 -3.81 17.99
C ALA A 635 -33.66 -5.18 18.45
N GLY A 636 -32.33 -5.26 18.73
CA GLY A 636 -31.76 -6.27 19.59
C GLY A 636 -30.76 -7.22 18.98
N SER A 637 -29.54 -6.78 18.71
CA SER A 637 -28.40 -7.69 18.58
C SER A 637 -27.25 -7.20 19.44
N LYS A 638 -26.99 -7.95 20.53
CA LYS A 638 -25.80 -7.83 21.39
C LYS A 638 -24.62 -8.52 20.69
N TYR A 639 -23.94 -7.85 19.77
CA TYR A 639 -22.62 -8.28 19.28
C TYR A 639 -21.70 -7.05 19.12
N PRO A 640 -20.42 -7.17 19.50
CA PRO A 640 -19.47 -6.05 19.39
C PRO A 640 -19.19 -5.69 17.91
N PRO A 641 -18.87 -4.42 17.62
CA PRO A 641 -18.76 -3.86 16.25
C PRO A 641 -17.58 -4.36 15.43
N ASP A 642 -16.76 -5.28 15.91
CA ASP A 642 -15.52 -5.72 15.27
C ASP A 642 -15.62 -6.94 14.34
N ARG A 643 -16.81 -7.55 14.19
CA ARG A 643 -16.99 -8.65 13.24
C ARG A 643 -17.59 -8.15 11.94
N ILE A 644 -16.74 -8.03 10.92
CA ILE A 644 -17.16 -7.98 9.52
C ILE A 644 -18.09 -9.17 9.30
N CYS A 645 -19.38 -8.91 9.00
CA CYS A 645 -20.38 -9.96 8.80
C CYS A 645 -19.93 -10.90 7.68
N ARG A 646 -19.32 -12.03 8.02
CA ARG A 646 -19.21 -13.15 7.10
C ARG A 646 -20.59 -13.75 6.92
N VAL A 647 -21.15 -13.63 5.73
CA VAL A 647 -22.33 -14.41 5.35
C VAL A 647 -21.92 -15.89 5.36
N PRO A 648 -22.57 -16.76 6.16
CA PRO A 648 -22.24 -18.18 6.15
C PRO A 648 -22.36 -18.72 4.71
N ASN A 649 -21.34 -19.46 4.23
CA ASN A 649 -21.28 -19.99 2.86
C ASN A 649 -21.36 -18.93 1.74
N GLY A 650 -20.91 -17.70 1.96
CA GLY A 650 -20.94 -16.62 0.96
C GLY A 650 -20.13 -16.95 -0.30
N ASP A 651 -19.05 -17.69 -0.17
CA ASP A 651 -18.26 -18.25 -1.27
C ASP A 651 -19.09 -19.22 -2.15
N LYS A 652 -19.89 -20.08 -1.53
CA LYS A 652 -20.78 -21.02 -2.26
C LYS A 652 -21.93 -20.30 -2.98
N ILE A 653 -22.41 -19.18 -2.42
CA ILE A 653 -23.42 -18.34 -3.06
C ILE A 653 -22.83 -17.75 -4.35
N ASP A 654 -21.65 -17.15 -4.31
CA ASP A 654 -21.00 -16.60 -5.48
C ASP A 654 -20.70 -17.66 -6.55
N MET A 655 -20.30 -18.86 -6.14
CA MET A 655 -20.05 -19.97 -7.06
C MET A 655 -21.36 -20.48 -7.70
N TYR A 656 -22.47 -20.51 -6.96
CA TYR A 656 -23.78 -20.84 -7.51
C TYR A 656 -24.23 -19.79 -8.52
N ASP A 657 -24.15 -18.51 -8.16
CA ASP A 657 -24.50 -17.40 -9.03
C ASP A 657 -23.66 -17.41 -10.33
N PHE A 658 -22.37 -17.69 -10.21
CA PHE A 658 -21.50 -17.86 -11.36
C PHE A 658 -21.91 -19.04 -12.24
N GLY A 659 -22.33 -20.14 -11.64
CA GLY A 659 -22.91 -21.29 -12.35
C GLY A 659 -24.14 -20.91 -13.20
N VAL A 660 -25.03 -20.09 -12.64
CA VAL A 660 -26.20 -19.55 -13.37
C VAL A 660 -25.76 -18.66 -14.54
N ILE A 661 -24.77 -17.76 -14.31
CA ILE A 661 -24.20 -16.92 -15.37
C ILE A 661 -23.62 -17.80 -16.50
N LEU A 662 -22.91 -18.87 -16.18
CA LEU A 662 -22.37 -19.79 -17.19
C LEU A 662 -23.48 -20.46 -18.01
N LEU A 663 -24.57 -20.88 -17.39
CA LEU A 663 -25.71 -21.46 -18.10
C LEU A 663 -26.37 -20.44 -19.04
N GLU A 664 -26.53 -19.19 -18.62
CA GLU A 664 -27.04 -18.10 -19.48
C GLU A 664 -26.06 -17.80 -20.65
N VAL A 665 -24.76 -17.79 -20.40
CA VAL A 665 -23.72 -17.57 -21.42
C VAL A 665 -23.74 -18.69 -22.47
N ILE A 666 -23.88 -19.96 -22.05
CA ILE A 666 -23.90 -21.12 -22.93
C ILE A 666 -25.20 -21.15 -23.74
N SER A 667 -26.37 -21.03 -23.06
CA SER A 667 -27.67 -21.15 -23.72
C SER A 667 -28.03 -19.95 -24.59
N GLY A 668 -27.45 -18.78 -24.31
CA GLY A 668 -27.77 -17.53 -25.00
C GLY A 668 -29.14 -16.96 -24.63
N ARG A 669 -29.81 -17.48 -23.62
CA ARG A 669 -31.15 -17.05 -23.15
C ARG A 669 -31.12 -16.76 -21.63
N PRO A 670 -31.99 -15.84 -21.16
CA PRO A 670 -32.11 -15.58 -19.72
C PRO A 670 -32.68 -16.81 -18.99
N ILE A 671 -32.21 -17.00 -17.75
CA ILE A 671 -32.72 -17.99 -16.81
C ILE A 671 -33.44 -17.27 -15.70
N SER A 672 -34.72 -17.57 -15.46
CA SER A 672 -35.59 -16.81 -14.58
C SER A 672 -36.01 -17.61 -13.32
N SER A 673 -35.85 -18.92 -13.29
CA SER A 673 -36.29 -19.76 -12.19
C SER A 673 -35.30 -20.87 -11.81
N LEU A 674 -35.36 -21.32 -10.56
CA LEU A 674 -34.61 -22.49 -10.08
C LEU A 674 -34.94 -23.75 -10.89
N TYR A 675 -36.21 -23.91 -11.32
CA TYR A 675 -36.63 -25.01 -12.15
C TYR A 675 -35.91 -25.02 -13.50
N GLU A 676 -35.77 -23.87 -14.14
CA GLU A 676 -34.99 -23.74 -15.39
C GLU A 676 -33.51 -24.05 -15.20
N VAL A 677 -32.92 -23.70 -14.05
CA VAL A 677 -31.54 -24.09 -13.72
C VAL A 677 -31.38 -25.59 -13.68
N GLU A 678 -32.27 -26.30 -12.99
CA GLU A 678 -32.25 -27.77 -12.88
C GLU A 678 -32.49 -28.44 -14.24
N MET A 679 -33.46 -27.98 -15.01
CA MET A 679 -33.75 -28.49 -16.36
C MET A 679 -32.56 -28.34 -17.28
N MET A 680 -31.85 -27.18 -17.21
CA MET A 680 -30.66 -26.93 -18.02
C MET A 680 -29.46 -27.77 -17.58
N LYS A 681 -29.31 -28.02 -16.28
CA LYS A 681 -28.28 -28.94 -15.77
C LYS A 681 -28.48 -30.36 -16.35
N GLU A 682 -29.70 -30.85 -16.37
CA GLU A 682 -30.01 -32.16 -16.97
C GLU A 682 -29.77 -32.16 -18.49
N GLN A 683 -30.19 -31.12 -19.22
CA GLN A 683 -29.90 -30.99 -20.65
C GLN A 683 -28.39 -30.97 -20.97
N VAL A 684 -27.58 -30.27 -20.17
CA VAL A 684 -26.12 -30.26 -20.32
C VAL A 684 -25.49 -31.61 -20.01
N ARG A 685 -26.07 -32.38 -19.07
CA ARG A 685 -25.68 -33.78 -18.81
C ARG A 685 -25.98 -34.72 -19.98
N PHE A 686 -27.11 -34.53 -20.66
CA PHE A 686 -27.52 -35.36 -21.82
C PHE A 686 -26.89 -34.99 -23.13
N LEU A 687 -26.47 -33.74 -23.30
CA LEU A 687 -25.64 -33.32 -24.43
C LEU A 687 -24.24 -33.88 -24.18
N SER A 688 -24.01 -35.12 -24.68
CA SER A 688 -22.70 -35.73 -24.83
C SER A 688 -21.85 -34.89 -25.79
N PHE A 689 -21.39 -33.72 -25.31
CA PHE A 689 -20.34 -32.99 -25.99
C PHE A 689 -19.02 -33.74 -25.76
N PRO A 690 -18.32 -34.16 -26.82
CA PRO A 690 -17.11 -34.93 -26.66
C PRO A 690 -16.07 -34.11 -25.90
N CYS A 691 -15.62 -34.64 -24.78
CA CYS A 691 -14.40 -34.42 -24.01
C CYS A 691 -13.90 -32.99 -23.70
N LEU A 692 -14.14 -31.98 -24.53
CA LEU A 692 -13.53 -30.65 -24.32
C LEU A 692 -14.30 -29.74 -23.36
N VAL A 693 -15.62 -29.74 -23.38
CA VAL A 693 -16.43 -28.89 -22.49
C VAL A 693 -16.54 -29.55 -21.12
N ALA A 694 -16.70 -30.89 -21.07
CA ALA A 694 -16.75 -31.61 -19.79
C ALA A 694 -15.40 -31.56 -19.02
N LYS A 695 -14.27 -31.54 -19.73
CA LYS A 695 -12.94 -31.51 -19.11
C LYS A 695 -12.54 -30.14 -18.56
N TYR A 696 -13.16 -29.04 -19.08
CA TYR A 696 -12.82 -27.66 -18.67
C TYR A 696 -13.93 -26.91 -17.93
N PHE A 697 -15.22 -27.36 -18.04
CA PHE A 697 -16.36 -26.64 -17.47
C PHE A 697 -17.20 -27.44 -16.49
N ILE A 698 -17.14 -28.76 -16.47
CA ILE A 698 -17.92 -29.63 -15.57
C ILE A 698 -17.07 -30.18 -14.41
N ARG A 699 -15.75 -30.17 -14.54
CA ARG A 699 -14.87 -30.24 -13.37
C ARG A 699 -14.56 -28.81 -12.95
N PRO A 700 -14.90 -28.40 -11.75
CA PRO A 700 -14.49 -27.10 -11.26
C PRO A 700 -12.98 -27.13 -11.09
N LYS A 701 -12.23 -26.70 -12.12
CA LYS A 701 -10.89 -26.17 -11.98
C LYS A 701 -11.00 -24.68 -11.71
N ILE A 702 -11.78 -24.31 -10.72
CA ILE A 702 -11.81 -22.95 -10.14
C ILE A 702 -11.64 -23.10 -8.63
#